data_dfa31cb5f445a6652e89abdc10640fd0
#
_entry.id   dfa31cb5f445a6652e89abdc10640fd0
#
_cell.length_a   1.000
_cell.length_b   1.000
_cell.length_c   1.000
_cell.angle_alpha   90.00
_cell.angle_beta   90.00
_cell.angle_gamma   90.00
#
_symmetry.space_group_name_H-M   'P 1'
#
loop_
_entity.id
_entity.type
_entity.pdbx_description
1 polymer ?
#
loop_
_entity_poly.entity_id
_entity_poly.type
_entity_poly.pdbx_seq_one_letter_code
_entity_poly.pdbx_strand_id
1 'polypeptide(L)'
;MATRVSATRLIGRAGELAELEAAFDEAANGAASLAFLAGESGVGKSRLLHTLLDRAREKGGCGIGGECVELGRDELPYAPLVAALRGLVRERDRALDRLSPSVRQGLAQLLPELDLDAAAEADDDDHYRPFEGLLGLLETMAEEAPLVLWLDDAHWADNATRHFLFYLAANLPDHVRLLTVIVYRSDQLHRRHPMRQLLAELGRGRRVRRLELEPFDRGEVATQLDDILGAAPDLEVVERFFERGEGNPLFTEELLAAGSDGRGRLPTTLRDALLLRIERLSETARGLLRILAVGGRLKHDHLVSVCDQDEDELAAALREAVEAQVITVGRDDRYGFRHALLREVIYDDLLPGERAELHLRLARALEEGLSENDPMPIRATAVAHHFNSAGDQPQALRTAVAAARTIERGGAPGAAAALFDRGLALWPRVAEPEALAGVDHTTLLTLAARAHGLDADEAHAIKLFEQALAQIDEAAEPHRVAGTLAELASARWAMGRAETARADIDHALALLPESEPSPERAKILEQKARFLLLQGRFAESRDAADEALRAAEAAGVEDTRALVLNRLGHALFLLGEEERGEPVMRESLELARRSGSNDQIATCIVNFADALHMAGRGEEAAALAAQGEREITPGDRSILWIVCARSEILFYLGRWDEAEAILPAKNQGSSSTTYANVLLRRASLMLGRGDLEGARAAIDHAGTFLANTVEPQIIAPAGALRVELELRSGNLEAAREAAEKAIDQLEFCSDDAARMTLISAAATAVEAEGAERARDLGDSAELEACQLRAELGAARTEAAAETTGRCLERAYQATAEAQLARARDDADTAERAAAAADAWEKLPRPYQAAMCRRREAEARAAHGEREAAGAAAAKALATAEELGSEWLAAEVAGLIARARLPTGAAPEGANGTATSRDGNGAAPADEDPFGLTPRERQVLAALAEGATNREIAAQLFMAEKTASVHVSRILAKLGVRSRTEAAAVAHRLNLA
;
A
#
# COMPACT_ATOMS: atom_id res chain seq x y z
N MET A 1 22.22 -11.98 52.39
CA MET A 1 22.17 -10.91 51.39
C MET A 1 21.92 -11.61 50.05
N ALA A 2 20.81 -11.34 49.42
CA ALA A 2 20.57 -11.86 48.07
C ALA A 2 21.68 -11.32 47.18
N THR A 3 22.48 -12.21 46.60
CA THR A 3 23.57 -11.84 45.69
C THR A 3 22.92 -11.29 44.44
N ARG A 4 23.13 -10.01 44.14
CA ARG A 4 22.69 -9.34 42.95
C ARG A 4 23.30 -10.02 41.73
N VAL A 5 22.51 -10.44 40.77
CA VAL A 5 22.93 -11.25 39.64
C VAL A 5 22.94 -10.47 38.34
N SER A 6 22.26 -9.31 38.28
CA SER A 6 22.16 -8.49 37.07
C SER A 6 22.77 -7.10 37.24
N ALA A 7 23.43 -6.60 36.23
CA ALA A 7 23.96 -5.25 36.20
C ALA A 7 22.86 -4.20 36.38
N THR A 8 23.15 -3.05 37.03
CA THR A 8 22.16 -1.98 37.20
C THR A 8 22.21 -0.94 36.11
N ARG A 9 23.39 -0.74 35.51
CA ARG A 9 23.62 0.26 34.48
C ARG A 9 23.56 -0.37 33.09
N LEU A 10 23.22 0.43 32.10
CA LEU A 10 23.42 0.04 30.70
C LEU A 10 24.92 0.10 30.40
N ILE A 11 25.49 -0.99 29.92
CA ILE A 11 26.94 -1.13 29.69
C ILE A 11 27.19 -1.29 28.19
N GLY A 12 28.22 -0.64 27.66
CA GLY A 12 28.69 -0.80 26.29
C GLY A 12 27.74 -0.33 25.17
N ARG A 13 26.64 0.33 25.50
CA ARG A 13 25.58 0.67 24.52
C ARG A 13 25.31 2.19 24.40
N ALA A 14 26.32 3.00 24.70
CA ALA A 14 26.16 4.45 24.69
C ALA A 14 25.92 5.00 23.28
N GLY A 15 26.55 4.41 22.27
CA GLY A 15 26.41 4.79 20.86
C GLY A 15 25.00 4.49 20.33
N GLU A 16 24.56 3.25 20.52
CA GLU A 16 23.25 2.79 20.06
C GLU A 16 22.11 3.51 20.80
N LEU A 17 22.27 3.77 22.11
CA LEU A 17 21.32 4.56 22.87
C LEU A 17 21.22 6.00 22.32
N ALA A 18 22.36 6.63 22.03
CA ALA A 18 22.39 7.98 21.48
C ALA A 18 21.72 8.07 20.10
N GLU A 19 21.89 7.04 19.25
CA GLU A 19 21.20 6.96 17.97
C GLU A 19 19.67 6.81 18.12
N LEU A 20 19.21 6.00 19.08
CA LEU A 20 17.79 5.85 19.38
C LEU A 20 17.20 7.10 20.01
N GLU A 21 17.95 7.78 20.91
CA GLU A 21 17.55 9.06 21.49
C GLU A 21 17.46 10.15 20.41
N ALA A 22 18.38 10.20 19.46
CA ALA A 22 18.32 11.12 18.33
C ALA A 22 17.10 10.85 17.43
N ALA A 23 16.76 9.57 17.18
CA ALA A 23 15.54 9.21 16.46
C ALA A 23 14.27 9.63 17.22
N PHE A 24 14.27 9.51 18.55
CA PHE A 24 13.16 10.00 19.37
C PHE A 24 13.06 11.52 19.33
N ASP A 25 14.18 12.24 19.41
CA ASP A 25 14.19 13.71 19.34
C ASP A 25 13.72 14.22 17.95
N GLU A 26 14.08 13.53 16.87
CA GLU A 26 13.53 13.79 15.52
C GLU A 26 12.00 13.58 15.50
N ALA A 27 11.53 12.47 16.04
CA ALA A 27 10.10 12.19 16.12
C ALA A 27 9.36 13.22 16.99
N ALA A 28 9.92 13.62 18.14
CA ALA A 28 9.37 14.65 19.02
C ALA A 28 9.22 16.00 18.33
N ASN A 29 10.07 16.29 17.34
CA ASN A 29 10.02 17.50 16.50
C ASN A 29 9.11 17.37 15.27
N GLY A 30 8.26 16.35 15.21
CA GLY A 30 7.30 16.14 14.12
C GLY A 30 7.93 15.50 12.88
N ALA A 31 8.85 14.55 13.09
CA ALA A 31 9.46 13.78 12.02
C ALA A 31 9.38 12.28 12.37
N ALA A 32 8.23 11.64 12.07
CA ALA A 32 8.01 10.23 12.34
C ALA A 32 9.18 9.36 11.87
N SER A 33 9.68 8.46 12.74
CA SER A 33 10.90 7.68 12.53
C SER A 33 10.67 6.20 12.83
N LEU A 34 11.46 5.33 12.20
CA LEU A 34 11.45 3.88 12.40
C LEU A 34 12.87 3.42 12.78
N ALA A 35 12.99 2.60 13.82
CA ALA A 35 14.25 1.98 14.22
C ALA A 35 14.12 0.45 14.29
N PHE A 36 15.03 -0.26 13.66
CA PHE A 36 15.22 -1.69 13.80
C PHE A 36 16.36 -1.96 14.75
N LEU A 37 16.11 -2.77 15.77
CA LEU A 37 17.10 -3.20 16.76
C LEU A 37 17.30 -4.71 16.64
N ALA A 38 18.41 -5.11 16.05
CA ALA A 38 18.77 -6.48 15.80
C ALA A 38 19.86 -6.98 16.77
N GLY A 39 20.08 -8.28 16.83
CA GLY A 39 21.18 -8.92 17.54
C GLY A 39 20.80 -10.29 18.07
N GLU A 40 21.78 -11.06 18.51
CA GLU A 40 21.59 -12.40 19.05
C GLU A 40 20.77 -12.44 20.35
N SER A 41 20.29 -13.64 20.73
CA SER A 41 19.61 -13.83 22.01
C SER A 41 20.52 -13.47 23.20
N GLY A 42 20.02 -12.71 24.17
CA GLY A 42 20.76 -12.35 25.38
C GLY A 42 21.72 -11.18 25.25
N VAL A 43 21.91 -10.58 24.08
CA VAL A 43 22.88 -9.50 23.81
C VAL A 43 22.49 -8.13 24.42
N GLY A 44 21.29 -8.01 25.00
CA GLY A 44 20.83 -6.81 25.71
C GLY A 44 19.84 -5.91 24.98
N LYS A 45 19.19 -6.36 23.90
CA LYS A 45 18.21 -5.61 23.10
C LYS A 45 17.06 -5.03 23.92
N SER A 46 16.35 -5.87 24.67
CA SER A 46 15.22 -5.45 25.52
C SER A 46 15.65 -4.47 26.59
N ARG A 47 16.87 -4.61 27.13
CA ARG A 47 17.42 -3.66 28.11
C ARG A 47 17.68 -2.29 27.51
N LEU A 48 18.23 -2.24 26.30
CA LEU A 48 18.42 -0.99 25.54
C LEU A 48 17.08 -0.33 25.25
N LEU A 49 16.08 -1.11 24.79
CA LEU A 49 14.72 -0.64 24.57
C LEU A 49 14.11 -0.03 25.85
N HIS A 50 14.18 -0.73 26.99
CA HIS A 50 13.62 -0.20 28.25
C HIS A 50 14.34 1.08 28.69
N THR A 51 15.66 1.16 28.51
CA THR A 51 16.42 2.38 28.79
C THR A 51 15.98 3.55 27.92
N LEU A 52 15.72 3.30 26.62
CA LEU A 52 15.16 4.30 25.72
C LEU A 52 13.78 4.78 26.19
N LEU A 53 12.91 3.85 26.61
CA LEU A 53 11.57 4.20 27.11
C LEU A 53 11.64 5.05 28.39
N ASP A 54 12.57 4.77 29.28
CA ASP A 54 12.80 5.59 30.48
C ASP A 54 13.32 6.98 30.10
N ARG A 55 14.28 7.07 29.16
CA ARG A 55 14.77 8.36 28.62
C ARG A 55 13.69 9.16 27.91
N ALA A 56 12.84 8.48 27.14
CA ALA A 56 11.71 9.13 26.48
C ALA A 56 10.74 9.74 27.52
N ARG A 57 10.44 9.00 28.61
CA ARG A 57 9.62 9.52 29.72
C ARG A 57 10.27 10.71 30.44
N GLU A 58 11.58 10.68 30.70
CA GLU A 58 12.33 11.81 31.27
C GLU A 58 12.21 13.07 30.39
N LYS A 59 12.10 12.90 29.06
CA LYS A 59 11.89 13.98 28.08
C LYS A 59 10.39 14.35 27.87
N GLY A 60 9.48 13.78 28.67
CA GLY A 60 8.04 14.06 28.57
C GLY A 60 7.30 13.27 27.49
N GLY A 61 7.93 12.23 26.96
CA GLY A 61 7.29 11.30 26.03
C GLY A 61 6.60 10.13 26.73
N CYS A 62 5.87 9.33 25.97
CA CYS A 62 5.23 8.11 26.45
C CYS A 62 5.60 6.91 25.56
N GLY A 63 5.36 5.69 26.05
CA GLY A 63 5.63 4.46 25.30
C GLY A 63 4.43 3.52 25.33
N ILE A 64 4.08 2.99 24.17
CA ILE A 64 3.06 1.97 23.99
C ILE A 64 3.66 0.81 23.18
N GLY A 65 3.32 -0.42 23.51
CA GLY A 65 3.80 -1.57 22.75
C GLY A 65 3.66 -2.88 23.52
N GLY A 66 4.21 -3.94 22.94
CA GLY A 66 4.12 -5.29 23.48
C GLY A 66 5.20 -6.20 22.96
N GLU A 67 5.30 -7.35 23.64
CA GLU A 67 6.21 -8.44 23.30
C GLU A 67 5.47 -9.44 22.40
N CYS A 68 6.08 -9.82 21.27
CA CYS A 68 5.58 -10.89 20.43
C CYS A 68 5.89 -12.24 21.08
N VAL A 69 4.96 -13.18 21.00
CA VAL A 69 5.08 -14.48 21.68
C VAL A 69 5.06 -15.59 20.65
N GLU A 70 6.00 -16.51 20.73
CA GLU A 70 6.01 -17.71 19.92
C GLU A 70 4.86 -18.64 20.33
N LEU A 71 3.92 -18.85 19.39
CA LEU A 71 2.80 -19.80 19.54
C LEU A 71 2.81 -20.89 18.44
N GLY A 72 4.00 -21.12 17.87
CA GLY A 72 4.17 -22.05 16.77
C GLY A 72 3.58 -21.50 15.46
N ARG A 73 2.88 -22.37 14.68
CA ARG A 73 2.22 -21.93 13.44
C ARG A 73 0.86 -21.27 13.67
N ASP A 74 0.43 -21.19 14.92
CA ASP A 74 -0.84 -20.63 15.33
C ASP A 74 -0.63 -19.20 15.81
N GLU A 75 -0.72 -18.25 14.90
CA GLU A 75 -0.54 -16.83 15.19
C GLU A 75 -1.77 -16.29 15.95
N LEU A 76 -1.56 -15.64 17.10
CA LEU A 76 -2.57 -14.82 17.77
C LEU A 76 -2.63 -13.46 17.08
N PRO A 77 -3.70 -13.15 16.33
CA PRO A 77 -3.77 -11.88 15.62
C PRO A 77 -3.65 -10.70 16.59
N TYR A 78 -2.80 -9.73 16.25
CA TYR A 78 -2.59 -8.51 17.00
C TYR A 78 -2.12 -8.68 18.46
N ALA A 79 -1.59 -9.83 18.86
CA ALA A 79 -1.27 -10.14 20.25
C ALA A 79 -0.48 -9.04 20.98
N PRO A 80 0.63 -8.48 20.47
CA PRO A 80 1.37 -7.43 21.13
C PRO A 80 0.58 -6.11 21.20
N LEU A 81 -0.24 -5.80 20.20
CA LEU A 81 -1.04 -4.57 20.13
C LEU A 81 -2.24 -4.61 21.10
N VAL A 82 -2.91 -5.75 21.18
CA VAL A 82 -3.99 -5.96 22.16
C VAL A 82 -3.46 -5.93 23.60
N ALA A 83 -2.26 -6.47 23.84
CA ALA A 83 -1.61 -6.35 25.13
C ALA A 83 -1.35 -4.87 25.51
N ALA A 84 -0.89 -4.08 24.54
CA ALA A 84 -0.70 -2.64 24.70
C ALA A 84 -2.01 -1.89 25.01
N LEU A 85 -3.06 -2.15 24.23
CA LEU A 85 -4.40 -1.57 24.46
C LEU A 85 -4.95 -1.87 25.85
N ARG A 86 -4.82 -3.11 26.31
CA ARG A 86 -5.23 -3.49 27.68
C ARG A 86 -4.47 -2.73 28.74
N GLY A 87 -3.19 -2.42 28.48
CA GLY A 87 -2.40 -1.56 29.35
C GLY A 87 -3.05 -0.18 29.54
N LEU A 88 -3.41 0.47 28.43
CA LEU A 88 -4.07 1.78 28.44
C LEU A 88 -5.42 1.77 29.15
N VAL A 89 -6.25 0.76 28.91
CA VAL A 89 -7.56 0.62 29.58
C VAL A 89 -7.39 0.49 31.09
N ARG A 90 -6.42 -0.28 31.57
CA ARG A 90 -6.16 -0.42 33.00
C ARG A 90 -5.62 0.84 33.65
N GLU A 91 -4.70 1.52 32.97
CA GLU A 91 -4.13 2.78 33.44
C GLU A 91 -5.15 3.93 33.36
N ARG A 92 -6.33 3.69 32.78
CA ARG A 92 -7.37 4.71 32.48
C ARG A 92 -6.77 5.90 31.77
N ASP A 93 -6.05 5.61 30.70
CA ASP A 93 -5.36 6.64 29.93
C ASP A 93 -6.37 7.63 29.33
N ARG A 94 -6.10 8.92 29.49
CA ARG A 94 -6.98 10.01 29.00
C ARG A 94 -7.12 10.03 27.49
N ALA A 95 -6.17 9.47 26.76
CA ALA A 95 -6.26 9.35 25.31
C ALA A 95 -7.51 8.57 24.88
N LEU A 96 -7.92 7.55 25.65
CA LEU A 96 -9.12 6.76 25.37
C LEU A 96 -10.42 7.61 25.43
N ASP A 97 -10.49 8.62 26.30
CA ASP A 97 -11.65 9.50 26.40
C ASP A 97 -11.80 10.46 25.22
N ARG A 98 -10.70 10.73 24.51
CA ARG A 98 -10.61 11.67 23.38
C ARG A 98 -10.79 11.02 22.01
N LEU A 99 -10.81 9.69 21.96
CA LEU A 99 -10.99 8.96 20.71
C LEU A 99 -12.33 9.32 20.06
N SER A 100 -12.30 9.53 18.76
CA SER A 100 -13.52 9.66 17.96
C SER A 100 -14.36 8.38 18.05
N PRO A 101 -15.67 8.46 17.85
CA PRO A 101 -16.53 7.26 17.87
C PRO A 101 -16.05 6.17 16.90
N SER A 102 -15.58 6.55 15.69
CA SER A 102 -15.08 5.63 14.68
C SER A 102 -13.79 4.91 15.10
N VAL A 103 -12.83 5.65 15.69
CA VAL A 103 -11.58 5.07 16.23
C VAL A 103 -11.90 4.11 17.37
N ARG A 104 -12.80 4.48 18.27
CA ARG A 104 -13.24 3.65 19.37
C ARG A 104 -13.91 2.35 18.88
N GLN A 105 -14.77 2.45 17.87
CA GLN A 105 -15.40 1.30 17.23
C GLN A 105 -14.38 0.36 16.59
N GLY A 106 -13.37 0.89 15.86
CA GLY A 106 -12.28 0.08 15.30
C GLY A 106 -11.46 -0.65 16.37
N LEU A 107 -11.18 0.01 17.50
CA LEU A 107 -10.49 -0.61 18.63
C LEU A 107 -11.35 -1.63 19.38
N ALA A 108 -12.69 -1.45 19.41
CA ALA A 108 -13.62 -2.38 20.07
C ALA A 108 -13.63 -3.76 19.39
N GLN A 109 -13.28 -3.85 18.12
CA GLN A 109 -13.07 -5.14 17.42
C GLN A 109 -11.87 -5.91 17.98
N LEU A 110 -10.81 -5.21 18.43
CA LEU A 110 -9.65 -5.82 19.08
C LEU A 110 -9.85 -6.01 20.58
N LEU A 111 -10.58 -5.10 21.20
CA LEU A 111 -10.83 -5.08 22.64
C LEU A 111 -12.26 -4.61 22.93
N PRO A 112 -13.26 -5.53 22.95
CA PRO A 112 -14.68 -5.23 23.14
C PRO A 112 -15.00 -4.42 24.40
N GLU A 113 -14.11 -4.47 25.40
CA GLU A 113 -14.23 -3.72 26.66
C GLU A 113 -14.23 -2.18 26.45
N LEU A 114 -13.84 -1.70 25.26
CA LEU A 114 -13.79 -0.27 24.93
C LEU A 114 -15.16 0.30 24.51
N ASP A 115 -16.03 -0.51 23.91
CA ASP A 115 -17.38 -0.11 23.49
C ASP A 115 -18.26 -1.36 23.25
N LEU A 116 -19.04 -1.75 24.24
CA LEU A 116 -19.87 -2.95 24.16
C LEU A 116 -21.06 -2.79 23.19
N ASP A 117 -21.55 -1.57 23.00
CA ASP A 117 -22.67 -1.30 22.10
C ASP A 117 -22.21 -1.30 20.62
N ALA A 118 -21.05 -0.74 20.34
CA ALA A 118 -20.47 -0.72 19.00
C ALA A 118 -20.00 -2.11 18.50
N ALA A 119 -19.58 -2.98 19.41
CA ALA A 119 -19.18 -4.35 19.06
C ALA A 119 -20.34 -5.24 18.60
N ALA A 120 -21.58 -4.89 19.00
CA ALA A 120 -22.79 -5.62 18.63
C ALA A 120 -23.38 -5.21 17.26
N GLU A 121 -23.02 -4.04 16.75
CA GLU A 121 -23.50 -3.48 15.48
C GLU A 121 -22.47 -3.61 14.35
N ALA A 122 -21.36 -4.32 14.56
CA ALA A 122 -20.32 -4.48 13.55
C ALA A 122 -20.82 -5.27 12.35
N ASP A 123 -20.86 -4.64 11.19
CA ASP A 123 -21.12 -5.26 9.91
C ASP A 123 -19.96 -6.21 9.57
N ASP A 124 -20.24 -7.40 9.08
CA ASP A 124 -19.28 -8.53 8.93
C ASP A 124 -18.17 -8.29 7.88
N ASP A 125 -18.22 -7.19 7.10
CA ASP A 125 -17.37 -7.01 5.91
C ASP A 125 -16.15 -6.06 6.09
N ASP A 126 -15.92 -5.43 7.27
CA ASP A 126 -14.89 -4.39 7.41
C ASP A 126 -13.65 -4.84 8.20
N HIS A 127 -12.73 -5.51 7.51
CA HIS A 127 -11.50 -6.10 8.07
C HIS A 127 -10.39 -5.10 8.42
N TYR A 128 -10.51 -3.81 8.04
CA TYR A 128 -9.49 -2.78 8.27
C TYR A 128 -9.80 -1.81 9.42
N ARG A 129 -10.98 -1.86 9.99
CA ARG A 129 -11.34 -1.05 11.17
C ARG A 129 -10.33 -1.15 12.32
N PRO A 130 -9.75 -2.32 12.63
CA PRO A 130 -8.73 -2.41 13.66
C PRO A 130 -7.47 -1.58 13.35
N PHE A 131 -7.03 -1.51 12.09
CA PHE A 131 -5.83 -0.75 11.70
C PHE A 131 -6.04 0.74 11.84
N GLU A 132 -7.21 1.23 11.42
CA GLU A 132 -7.59 2.64 11.58
C GLU A 132 -7.80 3.00 13.05
N GLY A 133 -8.42 2.11 13.81
CA GLY A 133 -8.55 2.27 15.24
C GLY A 133 -7.18 2.41 15.91
N LEU A 134 -6.22 1.56 15.57
CA LEU A 134 -4.85 1.61 16.08
C LEU A 134 -4.12 2.87 15.62
N LEU A 135 -4.23 3.24 14.33
CA LEU A 135 -3.60 4.45 13.81
C LEU A 135 -4.15 5.70 14.48
N GLY A 136 -5.49 5.85 14.54
CA GLY A 136 -6.13 6.99 15.19
C GLY A 136 -5.83 7.10 16.69
N LEU A 137 -5.64 5.98 17.39
CA LEU A 137 -5.15 5.97 18.76
C LEU A 137 -3.73 6.51 18.85
N LEU A 138 -2.82 6.03 17.99
CA LEU A 138 -1.42 6.48 17.98
C LEU A 138 -1.31 7.97 17.64
N GLU A 139 -2.11 8.47 16.71
CA GLU A 139 -2.19 9.90 16.38
C GLU A 139 -2.69 10.70 17.58
N THR A 140 -3.80 10.27 18.21
CA THR A 140 -4.36 10.94 19.40
C THR A 140 -3.35 11.00 20.56
N MET A 141 -2.62 9.92 20.81
CA MET A 141 -1.56 9.90 21.83
C MET A 141 -0.38 10.78 21.45
N ALA A 142 0.02 10.76 20.17
CA ALA A 142 1.12 11.58 19.66
C ALA A 142 0.82 13.08 19.66
N GLU A 143 -0.46 13.50 19.65
CA GLU A 143 -0.86 14.89 19.86
C GLU A 143 -0.57 15.38 21.28
N GLU A 144 -0.67 14.53 22.28
CA GLU A 144 -0.42 14.89 23.68
C GLU A 144 1.06 14.91 24.01
N ALA A 145 1.79 13.84 23.68
CA ALA A 145 3.20 13.70 23.97
C ALA A 145 3.94 12.94 22.84
N PRO A 146 5.24 13.16 22.63
CA PRO A 146 6.02 12.32 21.74
C PRO A 146 5.91 10.84 22.16
N LEU A 147 5.62 9.97 21.18
CA LEU A 147 5.25 8.58 21.40
C LEU A 147 6.33 7.62 20.91
N VAL A 148 6.62 6.57 21.68
CA VAL A 148 7.40 5.42 21.24
C VAL A 148 6.48 4.20 21.13
N LEU A 149 6.21 3.75 19.90
CA LEU A 149 5.61 2.44 19.67
C LEU A 149 6.72 1.40 19.62
N TRP A 150 6.62 0.35 20.46
CA TRP A 150 7.65 -0.68 20.48
C TRP A 150 7.06 -2.09 20.34
N LEU A 151 7.79 -2.94 19.62
CA LEU A 151 7.50 -4.36 19.47
C LEU A 151 8.78 -5.14 19.78
N ASP A 152 8.77 -5.91 20.86
CA ASP A 152 9.90 -6.76 21.22
C ASP A 152 9.69 -8.19 20.71
N ASP A 153 10.78 -8.88 20.41
CA ASP A 153 10.80 -10.22 19.78
C ASP A 153 9.93 -10.31 18.51
N ALA A 154 9.95 -9.27 17.68
CA ALA A 154 9.11 -9.13 16.49
C ALA A 154 9.33 -10.24 15.42
N HIS A 155 10.38 -11.07 15.55
CA HIS A 155 10.53 -12.27 14.72
C HIS A 155 9.42 -13.29 14.96
N TRP A 156 8.68 -13.21 16.08
CA TRP A 156 7.45 -13.96 16.37
C TRP A 156 6.16 -13.17 16.10
N ALA A 157 6.27 -12.01 15.46
CA ALA A 157 5.08 -11.22 15.14
C ALA A 157 4.12 -12.00 14.22
N ASP A 158 2.86 -12.02 14.59
CA ASP A 158 1.78 -12.62 13.80
C ASP A 158 1.55 -11.86 12.48
N ASN A 159 0.85 -12.48 11.54
CA ASN A 159 0.61 -11.90 10.22
C ASN A 159 -0.15 -10.56 10.31
N ALA A 160 -1.16 -10.49 11.17
CA ALA A 160 -1.97 -9.28 11.34
C ALA A 160 -1.14 -8.11 11.92
N THR A 161 -0.26 -8.40 12.89
CA THR A 161 0.70 -7.42 13.42
C THR A 161 1.68 -6.96 12.34
N ARG A 162 2.21 -7.86 11.49
CA ARG A 162 3.08 -7.50 10.36
C ARG A 162 2.35 -6.62 9.35
N HIS A 163 1.10 -6.95 8.99
CA HIS A 163 0.28 -6.14 8.10
C HIS A 163 -0.02 -4.76 8.70
N PHE A 164 -0.30 -4.69 10.01
CA PHE A 164 -0.45 -3.39 10.68
C PHE A 164 0.82 -2.54 10.60
N LEU A 165 2.02 -3.12 10.75
CA LEU A 165 3.27 -2.38 10.60
C LEU A 165 3.47 -1.84 9.17
N PHE A 166 3.09 -2.61 8.14
CA PHE A 166 3.05 -2.11 6.77
C PHE A 166 2.05 -0.96 6.61
N TYR A 167 0.85 -1.16 7.16
CA TYR A 167 -0.20 -0.16 7.15
C TYR A 167 0.23 1.14 7.86
N LEU A 168 0.81 1.03 9.05
CA LEU A 168 1.33 2.15 9.82
C LEU A 168 2.40 2.92 9.03
N ALA A 169 3.38 2.22 8.46
CA ALA A 169 4.45 2.85 7.70
C ALA A 169 3.95 3.52 6.41
N ALA A 170 2.83 3.04 5.85
CA ALA A 170 2.21 3.60 4.66
C ALA A 170 1.33 4.82 4.94
N ASN A 171 0.63 4.84 6.08
CA ASN A 171 -0.43 5.80 6.36
C ASN A 171 -0.08 6.83 7.44
N LEU A 172 1.00 6.60 8.20
CA LEU A 172 1.39 7.54 9.24
C LEU A 172 1.86 8.87 8.62
N PRO A 173 1.20 10.01 8.91
CA PRO A 173 1.62 11.30 8.41
C PRO A 173 3.03 11.66 8.91
N ASP A 174 3.84 12.27 8.04
CA ASP A 174 5.24 12.62 8.36
C ASP A 174 5.40 13.50 9.60
N HIS A 175 4.38 14.29 9.94
CA HIS A 175 4.40 15.24 11.07
C HIS A 175 4.00 14.62 12.42
N VAL A 176 3.59 13.37 12.47
CA VAL A 176 3.21 12.70 13.72
C VAL A 176 4.44 12.44 14.59
N ARG A 177 4.34 12.77 15.88
CA ARG A 177 5.45 12.65 16.84
C ARG A 177 5.61 11.20 17.32
N LEU A 178 5.91 10.27 16.38
CA LEU A 178 6.02 8.85 16.64
C LEU A 178 7.38 8.28 16.24
N LEU A 179 8.04 7.62 17.19
CA LEU A 179 9.15 6.70 16.93
C LEU A 179 8.62 5.26 17.02
N THR A 180 8.76 4.47 15.98
CA THR A 180 8.46 3.03 16.01
C THR A 180 9.76 2.24 16.17
N VAL A 181 9.85 1.39 17.21
CA VAL A 181 11.03 0.54 17.49
C VAL A 181 10.65 -0.93 17.34
N ILE A 182 11.30 -1.62 16.42
CA ILE A 182 11.06 -3.04 16.13
C ILE A 182 12.31 -3.83 16.53
N VAL A 183 12.18 -4.65 17.56
CA VAL A 183 13.27 -5.46 18.11
C VAL A 183 13.14 -6.91 17.65
N TYR A 184 14.19 -7.49 17.12
CA TYR A 184 14.18 -8.87 16.64
C TYR A 184 15.51 -9.59 16.81
N ARG A 185 15.49 -10.94 16.72
CA ARG A 185 16.69 -11.76 16.76
C ARG A 185 17.22 -12.00 15.34
N SER A 186 18.49 -11.64 15.10
CA SER A 186 19.13 -11.85 13.80
C SER A 186 19.44 -13.32 13.51
N ASP A 187 19.75 -14.11 14.53
CA ASP A 187 20.08 -15.54 14.46
C ASP A 187 18.88 -16.45 14.07
N GLN A 188 17.64 -16.01 14.32
CA GLN A 188 16.42 -16.77 14.00
C GLN A 188 15.85 -16.47 12.60
N LEU A 189 16.38 -15.47 11.88
CA LEU A 189 15.87 -15.08 10.55
C LEU A 189 16.42 -15.96 9.43
N HIS A 190 15.86 -17.16 9.22
CA HIS A 190 16.20 -18.02 8.09
C HIS A 190 15.74 -17.42 6.74
N ARG A 191 16.21 -17.97 5.60
CA ARG A 191 16.04 -17.37 4.26
C ARG A 191 14.58 -17.12 3.83
N ARG A 192 13.61 -17.87 4.37
CA ARG A 192 12.16 -17.76 4.06
C ARG A 192 11.36 -17.14 5.20
N HIS A 193 12.02 -16.52 6.18
CA HIS A 193 11.33 -15.96 7.34
C HIS A 193 10.49 -14.73 6.91
N PRO A 194 9.18 -14.65 7.27
CA PRO A 194 8.29 -13.55 6.85
C PRO A 194 8.81 -12.16 7.25
N MET A 195 9.47 -12.04 8.38
CA MET A 195 10.09 -10.81 8.86
C MET A 195 11.12 -10.22 7.89
N ARG A 196 11.76 -11.02 7.03
CA ARG A 196 12.72 -10.52 6.03
C ARG A 196 12.06 -9.61 4.99
N GLN A 197 10.84 -9.93 4.60
CA GLN A 197 10.06 -9.09 3.69
C GLN A 197 9.75 -7.75 4.36
N LEU A 198 9.24 -7.77 5.60
CA LEU A 198 8.99 -6.56 6.40
C LEU A 198 10.24 -5.67 6.49
N LEU A 199 11.39 -6.25 6.84
CA LEU A 199 12.66 -5.53 6.95
C LEU A 199 13.14 -4.95 5.62
N ALA A 200 12.90 -5.65 4.50
CA ALA A 200 13.30 -5.21 3.17
C ALA A 200 12.43 -4.03 2.68
N GLU A 201 11.13 -4.09 2.92
CA GLU A 201 10.19 -3.08 2.46
C GLU A 201 10.24 -1.82 3.34
N LEU A 202 10.09 -1.97 4.66
CA LEU A 202 10.15 -0.83 5.58
C LEU A 202 11.54 -0.19 5.64
N GLY A 203 12.59 -0.98 5.42
CA GLY A 203 13.98 -0.52 5.47
C GLY A 203 14.41 0.41 4.32
N ARG A 204 13.56 0.68 3.32
CA ARG A 204 13.82 1.62 2.22
C ARG A 204 13.40 3.05 2.53
N GLY A 205 12.75 3.28 3.66
CA GLY A 205 12.28 4.58 4.09
C GLY A 205 13.42 5.57 4.37
N ARG A 206 13.19 6.87 4.16
CA ARG A 206 14.21 7.92 4.36
C ARG A 206 14.65 8.12 5.83
N ARG A 207 13.82 7.71 6.80
CA ARG A 207 14.04 7.90 8.24
C ARG A 207 14.06 6.57 8.98
N VAL A 208 14.77 5.59 8.42
CA VAL A 208 14.91 4.26 9.01
C VAL A 208 16.32 4.08 9.54
N ARG A 209 16.43 3.74 10.82
CA ARG A 209 17.69 3.39 11.50
C ARG A 209 17.77 1.88 11.68
N ARG A 210 18.95 1.34 11.51
CA ARG A 210 19.24 -0.09 11.72
C ARG A 210 20.42 -0.21 12.65
N LEU A 211 20.15 -0.75 13.82
CA LEU A 211 21.15 -1.01 14.83
C LEU A 211 21.25 -2.53 15.00
N GLU A 212 22.47 -3.06 14.94
CA GLU A 212 22.76 -4.44 15.26
C GLU A 212 23.69 -4.47 16.48
N LEU A 213 23.23 -5.14 17.56
CA LEU A 213 23.99 -5.23 18.79
C LEU A 213 24.97 -6.39 18.70
N GLU A 214 26.22 -6.06 18.77
CA GLU A 214 27.31 -7.04 18.87
C GLU A 214 27.49 -7.54 20.32
N PRO A 215 28.06 -8.74 20.55
CA PRO A 215 28.46 -9.17 21.87
C PRO A 215 29.43 -8.17 22.51
N PHE A 216 29.51 -8.16 23.85
CA PHE A 216 30.41 -7.30 24.59
C PHE A 216 31.89 -7.65 24.33
N ASP A 217 32.71 -6.63 24.28
CA ASP A 217 34.16 -6.82 24.33
C ASP A 217 34.66 -7.16 25.76
N ARG A 218 35.96 -7.44 25.91
CA ARG A 218 36.55 -7.78 27.20
C ARG A 218 36.41 -6.66 28.24
N GLY A 219 36.49 -5.40 27.81
CA GLY A 219 36.35 -4.24 28.68
C GLY A 219 34.92 -4.06 29.18
N GLU A 220 33.96 -4.30 28.32
CA GLU A 220 32.53 -4.26 28.64
C GLU A 220 32.11 -5.40 29.57
N VAL A 221 32.63 -6.64 29.36
CA VAL A 221 32.44 -7.76 30.30
C VAL A 221 33.08 -7.44 31.66
N ALA A 222 34.28 -6.87 31.71
CA ALA A 222 34.88 -6.43 32.96
C ALA A 222 34.01 -5.39 33.68
N THR A 223 33.45 -4.43 32.95
CA THR A 223 32.54 -3.40 33.47
C THR A 223 31.24 -4.00 33.99
N GLN A 224 30.72 -5.02 33.30
CA GLN A 224 29.50 -5.73 33.71
C GLN A 224 29.75 -6.49 35.03
N LEU A 225 30.86 -7.20 35.13
CA LEU A 225 31.24 -7.92 36.33
C LEU A 225 31.50 -6.97 37.51
N ASP A 226 32.15 -5.83 37.29
CA ASP A 226 32.39 -4.81 38.32
C ASP A 226 31.07 -4.25 38.88
N ASP A 227 30.10 -3.93 38.00
CA ASP A 227 28.77 -3.42 38.41
C ASP A 227 27.97 -4.46 39.23
N ILE A 228 28.09 -5.74 38.89
CA ILE A 228 27.40 -6.83 39.61
C ILE A 228 28.08 -7.15 40.94
N LEU A 229 29.39 -7.29 40.92
CA LEU A 229 30.17 -7.70 42.09
C LEU A 229 30.41 -6.56 43.10
N GLY A 230 30.32 -5.31 42.62
CA GLY A 230 30.62 -4.11 43.41
C GLY A 230 32.12 -3.90 43.64
N ALA A 231 32.97 -4.61 42.91
CA ALA A 231 34.42 -4.50 42.94
C ALA A 231 35.02 -4.96 41.62
N ALA A 232 36.10 -4.32 41.18
CA ALA A 232 36.78 -4.65 39.95
C ALA A 232 37.29 -6.12 39.96
N PRO A 233 36.89 -6.94 38.97
CA PRO A 233 37.28 -8.33 38.88
C PRO A 233 38.79 -8.49 38.48
N ASP A 234 39.41 -9.57 38.91
CA ASP A 234 40.74 -9.94 38.43
C ASP A 234 40.72 -10.27 36.92
N LEU A 235 41.80 -9.94 36.21
CA LEU A 235 41.93 -10.19 34.77
C LEU A 235 41.68 -11.65 34.40
N GLU A 236 42.11 -12.62 35.19
CA GLU A 236 41.85 -14.05 34.97
C GLU A 236 40.36 -14.38 35.09
N VAL A 237 39.62 -13.67 35.93
CA VAL A 237 38.17 -13.82 36.05
C VAL A 237 37.51 -13.29 34.80
N VAL A 238 37.86 -12.09 34.35
CA VAL A 238 37.32 -11.47 33.13
C VAL A 238 37.57 -12.37 31.92
N GLU A 239 38.80 -12.86 31.71
CA GLU A 239 39.15 -13.71 30.57
C GLU A 239 38.32 -15.00 30.57
N ARG A 240 38.18 -15.64 31.71
CA ARG A 240 37.43 -16.88 31.89
C ARG A 240 35.91 -16.69 31.57
N PHE A 241 35.34 -15.54 32.02
CA PHE A 241 33.93 -15.23 31.71
C PHE A 241 33.75 -14.82 30.24
N PHE A 242 34.70 -14.10 29.67
CA PHE A 242 34.68 -13.71 28.27
C PHE A 242 34.83 -14.92 27.33
N GLU A 243 35.82 -15.81 27.57
CA GLU A 243 36.01 -17.02 26.73
C GLU A 243 34.82 -17.96 26.75
N ARG A 244 34.07 -18.06 27.87
CA ARG A 244 32.92 -18.94 27.99
C ARG A 244 31.61 -18.30 27.63
N GLY A 245 31.47 -17.02 27.94
CA GLY A 245 30.27 -16.22 27.64
C GLY A 245 30.25 -15.65 26.23
N GLU A 246 31.41 -15.75 25.51
CA GLU A 246 31.58 -15.18 24.17
C GLU A 246 31.15 -13.71 24.08
N GLY A 247 31.27 -12.97 25.19
CA GLY A 247 30.81 -11.60 25.30
C GLY A 247 29.28 -11.42 25.43
N ASN A 248 28.52 -12.50 25.56
CA ASN A 248 27.08 -12.40 25.72
C ASN A 248 26.70 -11.96 27.15
N PRO A 249 26.06 -10.78 27.34
CA PRO A 249 25.75 -10.24 28.66
C PRO A 249 24.91 -11.17 29.54
N LEU A 250 23.87 -11.79 28.96
CA LEU A 250 23.01 -12.72 29.68
C LEU A 250 23.79 -13.96 30.13
N PHE A 251 24.64 -14.51 29.26
CA PHE A 251 25.43 -15.69 29.62
C PHE A 251 26.47 -15.35 30.73
N THR A 252 27.04 -14.17 30.70
CA THR A 252 27.92 -13.67 31.78
C THR A 252 27.17 -13.61 33.12
N GLU A 253 25.93 -13.06 33.15
CA GLU A 253 25.06 -13.01 34.33
C GLU A 253 24.69 -14.43 34.83
N GLU A 254 24.32 -15.34 33.93
CA GLU A 254 23.97 -16.72 34.30
C GLU A 254 25.18 -17.56 34.77
N LEU A 255 26.35 -17.39 34.16
CA LEU A 255 27.58 -18.00 34.63
C LEU A 255 27.95 -17.54 36.06
N LEU A 256 27.75 -16.26 36.33
CA LEU A 256 27.98 -15.70 37.65
C LEU A 256 26.97 -16.25 38.68
N ALA A 257 25.70 -16.37 38.29
CA ALA A 257 24.63 -16.95 39.14
C ALA A 257 24.87 -18.43 39.45
N ALA A 258 25.42 -19.19 38.49
CA ALA A 258 25.72 -20.61 38.64
C ALA A 258 26.89 -20.88 39.59
N GLY A 259 27.87 -19.97 39.66
CA GLY A 259 29.06 -20.08 40.52
C GLY A 259 29.21 -18.89 41.44
N SER A 260 28.52 -18.88 42.61
CA SER A 260 28.51 -17.76 43.55
C SER A 260 29.88 -17.26 44.06
N ASP A 261 30.96 -18.01 43.88
CA ASP A 261 32.31 -17.65 44.36
C ASP A 261 33.38 -17.60 43.26
N GLY A 262 32.99 -17.81 41.96
CA GLY A 262 33.99 -17.89 40.86
C GLY A 262 35.01 -19.05 40.96
N ARG A 263 34.89 -19.92 41.99
CA ARG A 263 35.81 -21.03 42.26
C ARG A 263 35.25 -22.41 41.88
N GLY A 264 33.93 -22.52 41.56
CA GLY A 264 33.28 -23.73 41.12
C GLY A 264 33.53 -24.06 39.63
N ARG A 265 33.21 -25.30 39.22
CA ARG A 265 33.24 -25.71 37.82
C ARG A 265 32.05 -25.01 37.09
N LEU A 266 32.36 -24.01 36.28
CA LEU A 266 31.34 -23.30 35.54
C LEU A 266 30.72 -24.19 34.45
N PRO A 267 29.39 -24.02 34.15
CA PRO A 267 28.72 -24.72 33.03
C PRO A 267 29.40 -24.43 31.70
N THR A 268 29.30 -25.39 30.78
CA THR A 268 29.94 -25.28 29.47
C THR A 268 29.10 -24.54 28.46
N THR A 269 27.78 -24.47 28.68
CA THR A 269 26.83 -23.80 27.79
C THR A 269 25.87 -22.93 28.60
N LEU A 270 25.28 -21.95 27.95
CA LEU A 270 24.21 -21.12 28.53
C LEU A 270 23.01 -21.98 28.96
N ARG A 271 22.66 -23.00 28.17
CA ARG A 271 21.60 -23.96 28.51
C ARG A 271 21.88 -24.67 29.84
N ASP A 272 23.09 -25.17 30.04
CA ASP A 272 23.48 -25.84 31.29
C ASP A 272 23.39 -24.89 32.49
N ALA A 273 23.79 -23.61 32.31
CA ALA A 273 23.71 -22.61 33.36
C ALA A 273 22.25 -22.33 33.79
N LEU A 274 21.33 -22.21 32.79
CA LEU A 274 19.90 -21.98 33.02
C LEU A 274 19.25 -23.20 33.71
N LEU A 275 19.59 -24.44 33.29
CA LEU A 275 19.05 -25.67 33.89
C LEU A 275 19.50 -25.84 35.31
N LEU A 276 20.80 -25.57 35.66
CA LEU A 276 21.30 -25.62 37.01
C LEU A 276 20.60 -24.66 37.96
N ARG A 277 20.14 -23.50 37.43
CA ARG A 277 19.37 -22.52 38.23
C ARG A 277 17.97 -23.04 38.54
N ILE A 278 17.33 -23.70 37.58
CA ILE A 278 16.02 -24.31 37.73
C ILE A 278 16.06 -25.52 38.67
N GLU A 279 17.09 -26.37 38.59
CA GLU A 279 17.30 -27.54 39.45
C GLU A 279 17.41 -27.22 40.95
N ARG A 280 17.78 -25.97 41.30
CA ARG A 280 17.85 -25.50 42.68
C ARG A 280 16.49 -25.20 43.32
N LEU A 281 15.44 -25.07 42.50
CA LEU A 281 14.08 -24.79 42.95
C LEU A 281 13.39 -26.07 43.47
N SER A 282 12.42 -25.90 44.32
CA SER A 282 11.56 -26.99 44.80
C SER A 282 10.85 -27.70 43.62
N GLU A 283 10.47 -28.95 43.84
CA GLU A 283 9.72 -29.71 42.79
C GLU A 283 8.44 -29.03 42.41
N THR A 284 7.74 -28.41 43.37
CA THR A 284 6.54 -27.62 43.16
C THR A 284 6.79 -26.41 42.25
N ALA A 285 7.86 -25.67 42.52
CA ALA A 285 8.24 -24.52 41.71
C ALA A 285 8.67 -24.95 40.27
N ARG A 286 9.38 -26.09 40.15
CA ARG A 286 9.73 -26.65 38.82
C ARG A 286 8.49 -27.09 38.04
N GLY A 287 7.50 -27.70 38.68
CA GLY A 287 6.23 -28.07 38.09
C GLY A 287 5.46 -26.82 37.57
N LEU A 288 5.41 -25.75 38.36
CA LEU A 288 4.87 -24.46 37.96
C LEU A 288 5.56 -23.87 36.72
N LEU A 289 6.90 -23.91 36.69
CA LEU A 289 7.69 -23.41 35.56
C LEU A 289 7.43 -24.17 34.27
N ARG A 290 7.22 -25.51 34.33
CA ARG A 290 6.80 -26.32 33.17
C ARG A 290 5.45 -25.88 32.61
N ILE A 291 4.47 -25.57 33.49
CA ILE A 291 3.16 -25.05 33.08
C ILE A 291 3.31 -23.67 32.42
N LEU A 292 4.10 -22.77 33.03
CA LEU A 292 4.38 -21.47 32.44
C LEU A 292 5.17 -21.55 31.14
N ALA A 293 6.06 -22.54 30.98
CA ALA A 293 6.79 -22.74 29.73
C ALA A 293 5.86 -23.04 28.56
N VAL A 294 4.84 -23.83 28.80
CA VAL A 294 3.81 -24.19 27.81
C VAL A 294 2.79 -23.05 27.61
N GLY A 295 2.30 -22.44 28.69
CA GLY A 295 1.24 -21.43 28.63
C GLY A 295 1.72 -19.99 28.39
N GLY A 296 3.01 -19.72 28.42
CA GLY A 296 3.57 -18.39 28.26
C GLY A 296 3.32 -17.49 29.47
N ARG A 297 2.52 -16.45 29.30
CA ARG A 297 2.10 -15.54 30.38
C ARG A 297 0.70 -15.89 30.87
N LEU A 298 0.58 -16.36 32.08
CA LEU A 298 -0.69 -16.82 32.67
C LEU A 298 -1.16 -15.95 33.84
N LYS A 299 -2.46 -15.75 33.96
CA LYS A 299 -3.10 -15.15 35.14
C LYS A 299 -3.07 -16.15 36.31
N HIS A 300 -3.21 -15.63 37.53
CA HIS A 300 -3.25 -16.47 38.72
C HIS A 300 -4.37 -17.53 38.64
N ASP A 301 -5.56 -17.14 38.25
CA ASP A 301 -6.73 -18.04 38.14
C ASP A 301 -6.47 -19.20 37.17
N HIS A 302 -5.77 -18.95 36.05
CA HIS A 302 -5.39 -20.01 35.09
C HIS A 302 -4.36 -20.97 35.71
N LEU A 303 -3.43 -20.47 36.51
CA LEU A 303 -2.48 -21.32 37.23
C LEU A 303 -3.19 -22.18 38.27
N VAL A 304 -4.12 -21.62 39.03
CA VAL A 304 -4.96 -22.36 39.99
C VAL A 304 -5.73 -23.49 39.28
N SER A 305 -6.29 -23.23 38.09
CA SER A 305 -7.05 -24.24 37.33
C SER A 305 -6.19 -25.36 36.74
N VAL A 306 -4.89 -25.09 36.48
CA VAL A 306 -3.97 -26.04 35.81
C VAL A 306 -3.05 -26.75 36.81
N CYS A 307 -2.73 -26.14 37.96
CA CYS A 307 -1.87 -26.71 38.99
C CYS A 307 -2.65 -27.73 39.85
N ASP A 308 -1.98 -28.82 40.26
CA ASP A 308 -2.55 -29.81 41.15
C ASP A 308 -2.35 -29.46 42.64
N GLN A 309 -1.64 -28.36 42.93
CA GLN A 309 -1.31 -27.87 44.26
C GLN A 309 -2.46 -27.05 44.86
N ASP A 310 -2.52 -26.98 46.18
CA ASP A 310 -3.39 -26.03 46.83
C ASP A 310 -2.91 -24.59 46.67
N GLU A 311 -3.75 -23.63 46.99
CA GLU A 311 -3.49 -22.20 46.73
C GLU A 311 -2.30 -21.66 47.56
N ASP A 312 -2.07 -22.20 48.74
CA ASP A 312 -0.94 -21.80 49.61
C ASP A 312 0.39 -22.36 49.08
N GLU A 313 0.40 -23.58 48.59
CA GLU A 313 1.53 -24.22 47.93
C GLU A 313 1.92 -23.51 46.62
N LEU A 314 0.88 -23.17 45.82
CA LEU A 314 1.07 -22.42 44.58
C LEU A 314 1.65 -21.01 44.86
N ALA A 315 1.13 -20.34 45.88
CA ALA A 315 1.66 -19.02 46.28
C ALA A 315 3.09 -19.07 46.81
N ALA A 316 3.46 -20.15 47.46
CA ALA A 316 4.85 -20.39 47.92
C ALA A 316 5.79 -20.64 46.74
N ALA A 317 5.37 -21.49 45.78
CA ALA A 317 6.14 -21.78 44.56
C ALA A 317 6.33 -20.54 43.69
N LEU A 318 5.29 -19.71 43.54
CA LEU A 318 5.37 -18.43 42.81
C LEU A 318 6.38 -17.48 43.48
N ARG A 319 6.32 -17.34 44.81
CA ARG A 319 7.30 -16.51 45.55
C ARG A 319 8.72 -17.01 45.36
N GLU A 320 8.96 -18.32 45.52
CA GLU A 320 10.28 -18.93 45.30
C GLU A 320 10.81 -18.61 43.87
N ALA A 321 9.98 -18.80 42.84
CA ALA A 321 10.38 -18.55 41.44
C ALA A 321 10.65 -17.06 41.16
N VAL A 322 9.88 -16.14 41.79
CA VAL A 322 10.11 -14.69 41.71
C VAL A 322 11.40 -14.30 42.46
N GLU A 323 11.60 -14.80 43.67
CA GLU A 323 12.84 -14.54 44.47
C GLU A 323 14.09 -15.07 43.76
N ALA A 324 13.98 -16.25 43.14
CA ALA A 324 15.02 -16.79 42.26
C ALA A 324 15.19 -16.03 40.93
N GLN A 325 14.38 -15.02 40.68
CA GLN A 325 14.40 -14.20 39.49
C GLN A 325 14.21 -15.00 38.15
N VAL A 326 13.53 -16.11 38.17
CA VAL A 326 13.20 -16.93 37.01
C VAL A 326 11.97 -16.41 36.34
N ILE A 327 10.97 -15.99 37.11
CA ILE A 327 9.73 -15.37 36.62
C ILE A 327 9.57 -13.95 37.13
N THR A 328 8.70 -13.20 36.46
CA THR A 328 8.29 -11.85 36.85
C THR A 328 6.77 -11.76 36.85
N VAL A 329 6.26 -10.81 37.62
CA VAL A 329 4.83 -10.43 37.58
C VAL A 329 4.74 -9.20 36.69
N GLY A 330 4.01 -9.32 35.57
CA GLY A 330 3.74 -8.21 34.68
C GLY A 330 2.82 -7.17 35.34
N ARG A 331 2.74 -5.96 34.76
CA ARG A 331 1.77 -4.94 35.16
C ARG A 331 0.31 -5.40 34.97
N ASP A 332 0.13 -6.47 34.21
CA ASP A 332 -1.15 -7.11 33.88
C ASP A 332 -1.52 -8.25 34.83
N ASP A 333 -0.86 -8.34 35.99
CA ASP A 333 -1.02 -9.40 36.99
C ASP A 333 -0.83 -10.82 36.42
N ARG A 334 -0.06 -10.94 35.32
CA ARG A 334 0.33 -12.21 34.71
C ARG A 334 1.73 -12.59 35.14
N TYR A 335 1.90 -13.86 35.42
CA TYR A 335 3.22 -14.47 35.64
C TYR A 335 3.83 -14.89 34.31
N GLY A 336 5.09 -14.54 34.08
CA GLY A 336 5.84 -14.92 32.89
C GLY A 336 7.31 -15.07 33.16
N PHE A 337 8.05 -15.70 32.27
CA PHE A 337 9.49 -15.81 32.42
C PHE A 337 10.17 -14.45 32.31
N ARG A 338 11.23 -14.25 33.09
CA ARG A 338 12.05 -13.03 33.04
C ARG A 338 12.79 -12.89 31.70
N HIS A 339 13.23 -14.02 31.14
CA HIS A 339 13.93 -14.10 29.86
C HIS A 339 13.28 -15.22 29.02
N ALA A 340 12.98 -14.93 27.79
CA ALA A 340 12.35 -15.88 26.87
C ALA A 340 13.18 -17.18 26.73
N LEU A 341 14.51 -17.07 26.79
CA LEU A 341 15.40 -18.24 26.72
C LEU A 341 15.20 -19.24 27.87
N LEU A 342 14.80 -18.78 29.07
CA LEU A 342 14.43 -19.69 30.18
C LEU A 342 13.21 -20.52 29.83
N ARG A 343 12.23 -19.89 29.20
CA ARG A 343 11.02 -20.59 28.70
C ARG A 343 11.38 -21.62 27.65
N GLU A 344 12.18 -21.27 26.66
CA GLU A 344 12.63 -22.13 25.58
C GLU A 344 13.35 -23.37 26.13
N VAL A 345 14.32 -23.18 27.04
CA VAL A 345 15.10 -24.26 27.64
C VAL A 345 14.21 -25.24 28.41
N ILE A 346 13.22 -24.74 29.20
CA ILE A 346 12.31 -25.61 29.94
C ILE A 346 11.33 -26.32 29.00
N TYR A 347 10.80 -25.62 27.99
CA TYR A 347 9.90 -26.21 27.03
C TYR A 347 10.55 -27.33 26.22
N ASP A 348 11.81 -27.15 25.80
CA ASP A 348 12.58 -28.13 25.06
C ASP A 348 12.97 -29.34 25.92
N ASP A 349 13.10 -29.15 27.23
CA ASP A 349 13.44 -30.22 28.19
C ASP A 349 12.23 -31.13 28.49
N LEU A 350 11.01 -30.68 28.22
CA LEU A 350 9.81 -31.48 28.39
C LEU A 350 9.77 -32.67 27.41
N LEU A 351 9.46 -33.84 27.94
CA LEU A 351 9.17 -35.00 27.08
C LEU A 351 7.90 -34.76 26.24
N PRO A 352 7.79 -35.36 25.04
CA PRO A 352 6.61 -35.20 24.19
C PRO A 352 5.29 -35.48 24.89
N GLY A 353 5.22 -36.50 25.76
CA GLY A 353 4.03 -36.83 26.53
C GLY A 353 3.68 -35.80 27.60
N GLU A 354 4.70 -35.29 28.32
CA GLU A 354 4.50 -34.22 29.32
C GLU A 354 4.00 -32.93 28.65
N ARG A 355 4.59 -32.60 27.51
CA ARG A 355 4.20 -31.42 26.72
C ARG A 355 2.75 -31.52 26.27
N ALA A 356 2.34 -32.68 25.72
CA ALA A 356 0.97 -32.93 25.28
C ALA A 356 -0.03 -32.83 26.44
N GLU A 357 0.29 -33.38 27.60
CA GLU A 357 -0.56 -33.34 28.78
C GLU A 357 -0.74 -31.92 29.32
N LEU A 358 0.34 -31.13 29.39
CA LEU A 358 0.29 -29.73 29.83
C LEU A 358 -0.52 -28.85 28.86
N HIS A 359 -0.37 -29.08 27.55
CA HIS A 359 -1.20 -28.41 26.56
C HIS A 359 -2.69 -28.77 26.71
N LEU A 360 -3.03 -30.03 26.97
CA LEU A 360 -4.39 -30.49 27.17
C LEU A 360 -5.03 -29.85 28.41
N ARG A 361 -4.31 -29.79 29.53
CA ARG A 361 -4.76 -29.15 30.77
C ARG A 361 -5.01 -27.66 30.58
N LEU A 362 -4.11 -26.97 29.90
CA LEU A 362 -4.24 -25.56 29.55
C LEU A 362 -5.43 -25.31 28.61
N ALA A 363 -5.61 -26.15 27.58
CA ALA A 363 -6.72 -26.03 26.66
C ALA A 363 -8.07 -26.06 27.40
N ARG A 364 -8.25 -27.05 28.28
CA ARG A 364 -9.48 -27.19 29.10
C ARG A 364 -9.70 -26.02 30.05
N ALA A 365 -8.67 -25.61 30.78
CA ALA A 365 -8.75 -24.48 31.69
C ALA A 365 -9.08 -23.16 30.98
N LEU A 366 -8.49 -22.94 29.81
CA LEU A 366 -8.80 -21.78 28.97
C LEU A 366 -10.20 -21.86 28.38
N GLU A 367 -10.72 -23.02 28.06
CA GLU A 367 -12.06 -23.21 27.53
C GLU A 367 -13.13 -23.02 28.62
N GLU A 368 -12.97 -23.62 29.83
CA GLU A 368 -13.89 -23.52 30.95
C GLU A 368 -13.96 -22.10 31.53
N GLY A 369 -12.85 -21.37 31.58
CA GLY A 369 -12.78 -20.00 32.06
C GLY A 369 -13.27 -18.97 31.07
N LEU A 370 -13.99 -19.30 29.97
CA LEU A 370 -14.60 -18.34 29.04
C LEU A 370 -15.61 -17.44 29.78
N SER A 371 -15.13 -16.30 30.29
CA SER A 371 -15.95 -15.19 30.74
C SER A 371 -16.44 -14.39 29.54
N GLU A 372 -17.68 -13.95 29.55
CA GLU A 372 -18.29 -13.10 28.50
C GLU A 372 -17.51 -11.83 28.19
N ASN A 373 -16.55 -11.45 29.04
CA ASN A 373 -15.74 -10.23 28.93
C ASN A 373 -14.30 -10.42 28.43
N ASP A 374 -13.89 -11.63 27.98
CA ASP A 374 -12.57 -11.81 27.33
C ASP A 374 -12.70 -11.63 25.81
N PRO A 375 -11.80 -10.88 25.12
CA PRO A 375 -11.86 -10.73 23.67
C PRO A 375 -11.77 -12.09 23.00
N MET A 376 -12.91 -12.53 22.48
CA MET A 376 -13.17 -13.86 21.90
C MET A 376 -12.09 -14.37 20.91
N PRO A 377 -11.55 -13.55 19.97
CA PRO A 377 -10.61 -14.04 18.98
C PRO A 377 -9.32 -14.59 19.57
N ILE A 378 -8.69 -13.88 20.48
CA ILE A 378 -7.37 -14.27 21.05
C ILE A 378 -7.48 -15.56 21.85
N ARG A 379 -8.56 -15.69 22.61
CA ARG A 379 -8.74 -16.86 23.45
C ARG A 379 -9.13 -18.10 22.67
N ALA A 380 -10.01 -17.94 21.68
CA ALA A 380 -10.42 -19.02 20.81
C ALA A 380 -9.19 -19.63 20.06
N THR A 381 -8.28 -18.77 19.59
CA THR A 381 -7.02 -19.20 18.94
C THR A 381 -6.11 -19.93 19.92
N ALA A 382 -5.95 -19.42 21.15
CA ALA A 382 -5.12 -20.08 22.16
C ALA A 382 -5.66 -21.49 22.51
N VAL A 383 -6.98 -21.63 22.67
CA VAL A 383 -7.63 -22.93 22.92
C VAL A 383 -7.38 -23.89 21.75
N ALA A 384 -7.59 -23.44 20.50
CA ALA A 384 -7.34 -24.23 19.31
C ALA A 384 -5.85 -24.68 19.20
N HIS A 385 -4.92 -23.76 19.52
CA HIS A 385 -3.49 -24.05 19.56
C HIS A 385 -3.16 -25.16 20.58
N HIS A 386 -3.66 -25.03 21.80
CA HIS A 386 -3.35 -25.97 22.85
C HIS A 386 -3.94 -27.35 22.60
N PHE A 387 -5.19 -27.49 22.10
CA PHE A 387 -5.74 -28.78 21.70
C PHE A 387 -4.96 -29.43 20.56
N ASN A 388 -4.54 -28.63 19.58
CA ASN A 388 -3.72 -29.13 18.48
C ASN A 388 -2.34 -29.63 18.96
N SER A 389 -1.69 -28.88 19.85
CA SER A 389 -0.39 -29.23 20.42
C SER A 389 -0.47 -30.42 21.40
N ALA A 390 -1.61 -30.62 22.02
CA ALA A 390 -1.91 -31.79 22.81
C ALA A 390 -2.14 -33.06 21.97
N GLY A 391 -2.40 -32.94 20.66
CA GLY A 391 -2.73 -34.04 19.78
C GLY A 391 -4.18 -34.51 19.90
N ASP A 392 -5.05 -33.76 20.59
CA ASP A 392 -6.49 -34.04 20.66
C ASP A 392 -7.16 -33.59 19.36
N GLN A 393 -7.08 -34.41 18.32
CA GLN A 393 -7.53 -34.06 16.96
C GLN A 393 -9.02 -33.69 16.88
N PRO A 394 -9.97 -34.36 17.59
CA PRO A 394 -11.38 -33.95 17.60
C PRO A 394 -11.61 -32.55 18.15
N GLN A 395 -11.03 -32.23 19.30
CA GLN A 395 -11.16 -30.91 19.90
C GLN A 395 -10.40 -29.82 19.09
N ALA A 396 -9.24 -30.17 18.54
CA ALA A 396 -8.48 -29.30 17.65
C ALA A 396 -9.29 -28.91 16.41
N LEU A 397 -9.99 -29.84 15.78
CA LEU A 397 -10.88 -29.56 14.64
C LEU A 397 -12.00 -28.60 15.04
N ARG A 398 -12.75 -28.95 16.10
CA ARG A 398 -13.88 -28.17 16.58
C ARG A 398 -13.48 -26.73 16.89
N THR A 399 -12.39 -26.57 17.66
CA THR A 399 -11.95 -25.27 18.12
C THR A 399 -11.27 -24.44 17.03
N ALA A 400 -10.57 -25.07 16.07
CA ALA A 400 -9.99 -24.37 14.93
C ALA A 400 -11.07 -23.73 14.05
N VAL A 401 -12.12 -24.50 13.70
CA VAL A 401 -13.22 -23.96 12.88
C VAL A 401 -14.00 -22.89 13.61
N ALA A 402 -14.27 -23.04 14.91
CA ALA A 402 -14.96 -22.04 15.72
C ALA A 402 -14.12 -20.75 15.86
N ALA A 403 -12.81 -20.89 16.11
CA ALA A 403 -11.88 -19.76 16.19
C ALA A 403 -11.76 -19.03 14.84
N ALA A 404 -11.64 -19.79 13.73
CA ALA A 404 -11.53 -19.20 12.40
C ALA A 404 -12.71 -18.28 12.07
N ARG A 405 -13.95 -18.74 12.32
CA ARG A 405 -15.17 -17.95 12.13
C ARG A 405 -15.21 -16.69 13.00
N THR A 406 -14.70 -16.80 14.23
CA THR A 406 -14.66 -15.65 15.15
C THR A 406 -13.62 -14.62 14.71
N ILE A 407 -12.46 -15.07 14.19
CA ILE A 407 -11.38 -14.23 13.70
C ILE A 407 -11.74 -13.57 12.36
N GLU A 408 -12.42 -14.29 11.48
CA GLU A 408 -12.92 -13.76 10.22
C GLU A 408 -13.80 -12.52 10.48
N ARG A 409 -14.74 -12.60 11.41
CA ARG A 409 -15.57 -11.47 11.87
C ARG A 409 -14.75 -10.35 12.53
N GLY A 410 -13.62 -10.67 13.13
CA GLY A 410 -12.70 -9.73 13.77
C GLY A 410 -11.67 -9.11 12.81
N GLY A 411 -11.79 -9.28 11.47
CA GLY A 411 -10.97 -8.60 10.48
C GLY A 411 -9.54 -9.11 10.31
N ALA A 412 -9.26 -10.38 10.59
CA ALA A 412 -7.94 -11.01 10.36
C ALA A 412 -8.05 -12.24 9.44
N PRO A 413 -8.36 -12.05 8.13
CA PRO A 413 -8.64 -13.14 7.20
C PRO A 413 -7.48 -14.13 7.06
N GLY A 414 -6.23 -13.69 7.05
CA GLY A 414 -5.07 -14.58 6.95
C GLY A 414 -4.95 -15.55 8.16
N ALA A 415 -5.26 -15.07 9.37
CA ALA A 415 -5.28 -15.93 10.55
C ALA A 415 -6.49 -16.90 10.52
N ALA A 416 -7.65 -16.45 10.03
CA ALA A 416 -8.81 -17.32 9.82
C ALA A 416 -8.51 -18.39 8.77
N ALA A 417 -7.88 -18.02 7.63
CA ALA A 417 -7.45 -18.95 6.60
C ALA A 417 -6.54 -20.05 7.14
N ALA A 418 -5.53 -19.69 7.92
CA ALA A 418 -4.61 -20.67 8.54
C ALA A 418 -5.34 -21.66 9.47
N LEU A 419 -6.36 -21.20 10.21
CA LEU A 419 -7.16 -22.08 11.07
C LEU A 419 -8.15 -22.94 10.29
N PHE A 420 -8.75 -22.43 9.22
CA PHE A 420 -9.57 -23.25 8.31
C PHE A 420 -8.73 -24.32 7.62
N ASP A 421 -7.52 -23.99 7.15
CA ASP A 421 -6.57 -24.96 6.56
C ASP A 421 -6.22 -26.07 7.56
N ARG A 422 -6.05 -25.72 8.82
CA ARG A 422 -5.85 -26.71 9.88
C ARG A 422 -7.07 -27.61 10.04
N GLY A 423 -8.26 -27.03 10.05
CA GLY A 423 -9.52 -27.78 10.06
C GLY A 423 -9.58 -28.79 8.91
N LEU A 424 -9.25 -28.34 7.69
CA LEU A 424 -9.18 -29.22 6.50
C LEU A 424 -8.12 -30.32 6.65
N ALA A 425 -6.95 -30.02 7.21
CA ALA A 425 -5.89 -31.02 7.45
C ALA A 425 -6.27 -32.08 8.51
N LEU A 426 -7.08 -31.69 9.49
CA LEU A 426 -7.58 -32.60 10.54
C LEU A 426 -8.78 -33.43 10.08
N TRP A 427 -9.56 -32.92 9.13
CA TRP A 427 -10.81 -33.55 8.66
C TRP A 427 -10.72 -35.06 8.39
N PRO A 428 -9.74 -35.57 7.62
CA PRO A 428 -9.64 -37.01 7.31
C PRO A 428 -9.18 -37.88 8.50
N ARG A 429 -8.77 -37.23 9.62
CA ARG A 429 -8.20 -37.92 10.79
C ARG A 429 -9.18 -38.05 11.96
N VAL A 430 -10.32 -37.39 11.86
CA VAL A 430 -11.31 -37.29 12.93
C VAL A 430 -12.57 -38.08 12.56
N ALA A 431 -13.12 -38.82 13.51
CA ALA A 431 -14.41 -39.47 13.34
C ALA A 431 -15.54 -38.45 13.48
N GLU A 432 -16.51 -38.52 12.59
CA GLU A 432 -17.67 -37.61 12.55
C GLU A 432 -17.30 -36.12 12.53
N PRO A 433 -16.42 -35.70 11.59
CA PRO A 433 -15.86 -34.33 11.58
C PRO A 433 -16.93 -33.25 11.39
N GLU A 434 -18.01 -33.56 10.64
CA GLU A 434 -19.13 -32.62 10.43
C GLU A 434 -19.83 -32.23 11.74
N ALA A 435 -20.10 -33.21 12.61
CA ALA A 435 -20.74 -32.98 13.89
C ALA A 435 -19.87 -32.07 14.81
N LEU A 436 -18.57 -32.21 14.73
CA LEU A 436 -17.62 -31.44 15.51
C LEU A 436 -17.37 -30.04 14.92
N ALA A 437 -17.21 -29.93 13.62
CA ALA A 437 -16.99 -28.65 12.95
C ALA A 437 -18.26 -27.79 12.85
N GLY A 438 -19.45 -28.42 12.97
CA GLY A 438 -20.75 -27.77 12.77
C GLY A 438 -21.02 -27.34 11.34
N VAL A 439 -20.23 -27.86 10.37
CA VAL A 439 -20.37 -27.68 8.91
C VAL A 439 -19.89 -28.93 8.21
N ASP A 440 -20.37 -29.17 6.99
CA ASP A 440 -19.85 -30.21 6.13
C ASP A 440 -18.48 -29.81 5.52
N HIS A 441 -17.78 -30.79 4.94
CA HIS A 441 -16.46 -30.60 4.35
C HIS A 441 -16.42 -29.55 3.23
N THR A 442 -17.45 -29.52 2.41
CA THR A 442 -17.57 -28.58 1.28
C THR A 442 -17.75 -27.15 1.74
N THR A 443 -18.56 -26.95 2.78
CA THR A 443 -18.72 -25.63 3.42
C THR A 443 -17.39 -25.18 4.04
N LEU A 444 -16.66 -26.08 4.68
CA LEU A 444 -15.34 -25.76 5.25
C LEU A 444 -14.35 -25.35 4.17
N LEU A 445 -14.34 -26.05 3.01
CA LEU A 445 -13.52 -25.65 1.84
C LEU A 445 -13.90 -24.27 1.32
N THR A 446 -15.18 -23.96 1.24
CA THR A 446 -15.68 -22.65 0.78
C THR A 446 -15.30 -21.52 1.74
N LEU A 447 -15.42 -21.74 3.06
CA LEU A 447 -15.00 -20.78 4.09
C LEU A 447 -13.49 -20.51 4.03
N ALA A 448 -12.68 -21.58 3.91
CA ALA A 448 -11.24 -21.45 3.73
C ALA A 448 -10.90 -20.65 2.46
N ALA A 449 -11.57 -20.96 1.34
CA ALA A 449 -11.37 -20.27 0.08
C ALA A 449 -11.68 -18.77 0.17
N ARG A 450 -12.78 -18.39 0.83
CA ARG A 450 -13.12 -16.96 1.08
C ARG A 450 -12.05 -16.28 1.90
N ALA A 451 -11.62 -16.89 3.01
CA ALA A 451 -10.61 -16.32 3.88
C ALA A 451 -9.28 -16.09 3.14
N HIS A 452 -8.86 -17.05 2.28
CA HIS A 452 -7.68 -16.87 1.41
C HIS A 452 -7.87 -15.75 0.38
N GLY A 453 -9.03 -15.64 -0.25
CA GLY A 453 -9.33 -14.55 -1.18
C GLY A 453 -9.30 -13.17 -0.51
N LEU A 454 -9.80 -13.06 0.71
CA LEU A 454 -9.72 -11.84 1.52
C LEU A 454 -8.28 -11.49 1.95
N ASP A 455 -7.39 -12.50 2.08
CA ASP A 455 -5.96 -12.34 2.37
C ASP A 455 -5.10 -12.15 1.10
N ALA A 456 -5.74 -11.95 -0.06
CA ALA A 456 -5.11 -11.79 -1.37
C ALA A 456 -4.31 -13.03 -1.86
N ASP A 457 -4.69 -14.24 -1.45
CA ASP A 457 -4.20 -15.50 -2.01
C ASP A 457 -5.29 -16.16 -2.90
N GLU A 458 -5.66 -15.46 -3.97
CA GLU A 458 -6.66 -15.92 -4.93
C GLU A 458 -6.29 -17.25 -5.59
N ALA A 459 -5.00 -17.51 -5.74
CA ALA A 459 -4.53 -18.76 -6.34
C ALA A 459 -4.85 -19.98 -5.47
N HIS A 460 -4.77 -19.84 -4.15
CA HIS A 460 -5.16 -20.87 -3.22
C HIS A 460 -6.68 -20.96 -3.08
N ALA A 461 -7.37 -19.82 -3.01
CA ALA A 461 -8.83 -19.74 -2.99
C ALA A 461 -9.46 -20.49 -4.18
N ILE A 462 -8.98 -20.27 -5.41
CA ILE A 462 -9.45 -20.98 -6.61
C ILE A 462 -9.35 -22.50 -6.44
N LYS A 463 -8.22 -23.01 -5.95
CA LYS A 463 -8.04 -24.46 -5.74
C LYS A 463 -9.03 -25.04 -4.74
N LEU A 464 -9.31 -24.32 -3.66
CA LEU A 464 -10.26 -24.75 -2.64
C LEU A 464 -11.70 -24.72 -3.16
N PHE A 465 -12.09 -23.69 -3.93
CA PHE A 465 -13.40 -23.67 -4.59
C PHE A 465 -13.56 -24.81 -5.60
N GLU A 466 -12.53 -25.09 -6.40
CA GLU A 466 -12.54 -26.23 -7.34
C GLU A 466 -12.65 -27.57 -6.60
N GLN A 467 -12.00 -27.74 -5.45
CA GLN A 467 -12.13 -28.91 -4.59
C GLN A 467 -13.54 -29.01 -3.98
N ALA A 468 -14.14 -27.89 -3.58
CA ALA A 468 -15.51 -27.85 -3.08
C ALA A 468 -16.49 -28.31 -4.18
N LEU A 469 -16.40 -27.72 -5.37
CA LEU A 469 -17.25 -28.08 -6.51
C LEU A 469 -17.12 -29.54 -6.91
N ALA A 470 -15.93 -30.14 -6.81
CA ALA A 470 -15.74 -31.56 -7.13
C ALA A 470 -16.45 -32.53 -6.16
N GLN A 471 -16.94 -32.05 -5.01
CA GLN A 471 -17.61 -32.82 -3.97
C GLN A 471 -19.13 -32.58 -3.91
N ILE A 472 -19.63 -31.54 -4.55
CA ILE A 472 -21.07 -31.24 -4.56
C ILE A 472 -21.73 -31.97 -5.74
N ASP A 473 -22.86 -32.62 -5.50
CA ASP A 473 -23.69 -33.16 -6.56
C ASP A 473 -24.53 -32.05 -7.20
N GLU A 474 -24.14 -31.62 -8.39
CA GLU A 474 -24.80 -30.58 -9.15
C GLU A 474 -26.29 -30.75 -9.33
N ALA A 475 -26.76 -32.00 -9.53
CA ALA A 475 -28.17 -32.32 -9.71
C ALA A 475 -28.97 -32.28 -8.39
N ALA A 476 -28.31 -32.61 -7.26
CA ALA A 476 -28.95 -32.61 -5.95
C ALA A 476 -28.93 -31.22 -5.27
N GLU A 477 -27.86 -30.43 -5.49
CA GLU A 477 -27.63 -29.18 -4.80
C GLU A 477 -27.32 -28.01 -5.78
N PRO A 478 -28.16 -27.73 -6.79
CA PRO A 478 -27.85 -26.75 -7.84
C PRO A 478 -27.61 -25.32 -7.30
N HIS A 479 -28.32 -24.89 -6.26
CA HIS A 479 -28.15 -23.58 -5.64
C HIS A 479 -26.76 -23.43 -4.99
N ARG A 480 -26.28 -24.49 -4.34
CA ARG A 480 -24.97 -24.50 -3.69
C ARG A 480 -23.83 -24.47 -4.70
N VAL A 481 -23.96 -25.25 -5.77
CA VAL A 481 -23.03 -25.23 -6.91
C VAL A 481 -23.00 -23.82 -7.53
N ALA A 482 -24.16 -23.24 -7.81
CA ALA A 482 -24.25 -21.91 -8.40
C ALA A 482 -23.60 -20.83 -7.54
N GLY A 483 -23.84 -20.86 -6.22
CA GLY A 483 -23.19 -19.94 -5.27
C GLY A 483 -21.68 -20.10 -5.25
N THR A 484 -21.19 -21.35 -5.20
CA THR A 484 -19.74 -21.64 -5.20
C THR A 484 -19.07 -21.23 -6.52
N LEU A 485 -19.74 -21.44 -7.67
CA LEU A 485 -19.28 -20.99 -8.99
C LEU A 485 -19.16 -19.44 -9.05
N ALA A 486 -20.11 -18.74 -8.47
CA ALA A 486 -20.10 -17.27 -8.44
C ALA A 486 -18.90 -16.73 -7.62
N GLU A 487 -18.57 -17.37 -6.50
CA GLU A 487 -17.40 -17.01 -5.70
C GLU A 487 -16.09 -17.35 -6.43
N LEU A 488 -16.02 -18.55 -7.06
CA LEU A 488 -14.90 -18.94 -7.92
C LEU A 488 -14.68 -17.93 -9.06
N ALA A 489 -15.78 -17.49 -9.68
CA ALA A 489 -15.73 -16.47 -10.73
C ALA A 489 -15.12 -15.15 -10.23
N SER A 490 -15.46 -14.71 -9.01
CA SER A 490 -14.84 -13.51 -8.41
C SER A 490 -13.33 -13.68 -8.22
N ALA A 491 -12.89 -14.82 -7.69
CA ALA A 491 -11.46 -15.11 -7.49
C ALA A 491 -10.71 -15.20 -8.84
N ARG A 492 -11.32 -15.83 -9.86
CA ARG A 492 -10.75 -15.89 -11.22
C ARG A 492 -10.66 -14.52 -11.87
N TRP A 493 -11.67 -13.68 -11.68
CA TRP A 493 -11.65 -12.29 -12.17
C TRP A 493 -10.50 -11.50 -11.56
N ALA A 494 -10.34 -11.57 -10.25
CA ALA A 494 -9.23 -10.88 -9.54
C ALA A 494 -7.84 -11.30 -10.07
N MET A 495 -7.71 -12.55 -10.56
CA MET A 495 -6.50 -13.03 -11.23
C MET A 495 -6.41 -12.71 -12.73
N GLY A 496 -7.30 -11.88 -13.28
CA GLY A 496 -7.33 -11.54 -14.70
C GLY A 496 -7.81 -12.68 -15.62
N ARG A 497 -8.51 -13.70 -15.08
CA ARG A 497 -9.04 -14.84 -15.85
C ARG A 497 -10.50 -14.60 -16.24
N ALA A 498 -10.76 -13.48 -16.90
CA ALA A 498 -12.12 -13.00 -17.17
C ALA A 498 -12.99 -13.96 -17.99
N GLU A 499 -12.43 -14.66 -18.97
CA GLU A 499 -13.19 -15.61 -19.80
C GLU A 499 -13.71 -16.80 -18.98
N THR A 500 -12.84 -17.38 -18.14
CA THR A 500 -13.24 -18.49 -17.26
C THR A 500 -14.21 -18.02 -16.18
N ALA A 501 -14.00 -16.84 -15.61
CA ALA A 501 -14.93 -16.23 -14.65
C ALA A 501 -16.34 -16.05 -15.26
N ARG A 502 -16.42 -15.60 -16.51
CA ARG A 502 -17.72 -15.49 -17.20
C ARG A 502 -18.37 -16.84 -17.48
N ALA A 503 -17.56 -17.82 -17.88
CA ALA A 503 -18.08 -19.19 -18.09
C ALA A 503 -18.65 -19.78 -16.80
N ASP A 504 -18.03 -19.55 -15.64
CA ASP A 504 -18.53 -19.96 -14.34
C ASP A 504 -19.89 -19.30 -14.01
N ILE A 505 -20.01 -17.99 -14.27
CA ILE A 505 -21.28 -17.26 -14.08
C ILE A 505 -22.38 -17.79 -14.99
N ASP A 506 -22.07 -18.00 -16.27
CA ASP A 506 -23.04 -18.54 -17.21
C ASP A 506 -23.48 -19.98 -16.83
N HIS A 507 -22.55 -20.81 -16.34
CA HIS A 507 -22.86 -22.13 -15.77
C HIS A 507 -23.73 -22.01 -14.52
N ALA A 508 -23.37 -21.14 -13.57
CA ALA A 508 -24.16 -20.90 -12.37
C ALA A 508 -25.60 -20.49 -12.67
N LEU A 509 -25.80 -19.62 -13.66
CA LEU A 509 -27.14 -19.21 -14.11
C LEU A 509 -27.93 -20.33 -14.80
N ALA A 510 -27.26 -21.23 -15.52
CA ALA A 510 -27.91 -22.39 -16.18
C ALA A 510 -28.47 -23.38 -15.15
N LEU A 511 -27.91 -23.44 -13.94
CA LEU A 511 -28.37 -24.28 -12.85
C LEU A 511 -29.61 -23.72 -12.13
N LEU A 512 -29.87 -22.42 -12.24
CA LEU A 512 -30.97 -21.72 -11.54
C LEU A 512 -32.05 -21.36 -12.55
N PRO A 513 -33.23 -22.00 -12.55
CA PRO A 513 -34.26 -21.72 -13.54
C PRO A 513 -34.88 -20.33 -13.38
N GLU A 514 -35.18 -19.68 -14.49
CA GLU A 514 -35.85 -18.37 -14.53
C GLU A 514 -37.23 -18.35 -13.87
N SER A 515 -37.91 -19.51 -13.88
CA SER A 515 -39.24 -19.66 -13.30
C SER A 515 -39.28 -19.65 -11.78
N GLU A 516 -38.13 -19.76 -11.11
CA GLU A 516 -38.02 -19.82 -9.65
C GLU A 516 -37.21 -18.60 -9.16
N PRO A 517 -37.87 -17.52 -8.71
CA PRO A 517 -37.16 -16.38 -8.15
C PRO A 517 -36.35 -16.78 -6.93
N SER A 518 -35.03 -16.55 -6.96
CA SER A 518 -34.16 -16.82 -5.83
C SER A 518 -33.19 -15.67 -5.59
N PRO A 519 -32.83 -15.41 -4.32
CA PRO A 519 -31.80 -14.42 -3.96
C PRO A 519 -30.47 -14.70 -4.65
N GLU A 520 -30.10 -15.97 -4.80
CA GLU A 520 -28.86 -16.41 -5.43
C GLU A 520 -28.82 -16.03 -6.90
N ARG A 521 -29.92 -16.28 -7.64
CA ARG A 521 -30.00 -15.91 -9.05
C ARG A 521 -29.87 -14.40 -9.25
N ALA A 522 -30.53 -13.60 -8.41
CA ALA A 522 -30.44 -12.14 -8.46
C ALA A 522 -29.00 -11.64 -8.25
N LYS A 523 -28.28 -12.20 -7.27
CA LYS A 523 -26.87 -11.87 -6.98
C LYS A 523 -25.95 -12.27 -8.13
N ILE A 524 -26.14 -13.45 -8.71
CA ILE A 524 -25.29 -13.94 -9.82
C ILE A 524 -25.52 -13.10 -11.09
N LEU A 525 -26.77 -12.68 -11.36
CA LEU A 525 -27.08 -11.77 -12.46
C LEU A 525 -26.48 -10.38 -12.25
N GLU A 526 -26.50 -9.85 -11.03
CA GLU A 526 -25.79 -8.60 -10.67
C GLU A 526 -24.29 -8.73 -10.94
N GLN A 527 -23.69 -9.84 -10.52
CA GLN A 527 -22.29 -10.11 -10.77
C GLN A 527 -21.96 -10.23 -12.26
N LYS A 528 -22.86 -10.85 -13.05
CA LYS A 528 -22.75 -10.86 -14.53
C LYS A 528 -22.77 -9.46 -15.09
N ALA A 529 -23.74 -8.64 -14.67
CA ALA A 529 -23.84 -7.23 -15.10
C ALA A 529 -22.57 -6.45 -14.75
N ARG A 530 -22.03 -6.67 -13.54
CA ARG A 530 -20.75 -6.07 -13.11
C ARG A 530 -19.58 -6.47 -14.01
N PHE A 531 -19.40 -7.75 -14.30
CA PHE A 531 -18.29 -8.20 -15.15
C PHE A 531 -18.39 -7.65 -16.57
N LEU A 532 -19.60 -7.61 -17.13
CA LEU A 532 -19.85 -7.02 -18.44
C LEU A 532 -19.56 -5.51 -18.47
N LEU A 533 -19.96 -4.79 -17.41
CA LEU A 533 -19.67 -3.37 -17.24
C LEU A 533 -18.15 -3.11 -17.21
N LEU A 534 -17.44 -3.88 -16.39
CA LEU A 534 -15.99 -3.79 -16.26
C LEU A 534 -15.24 -4.16 -17.55
N GLN A 535 -15.85 -4.94 -18.45
CA GLN A 535 -15.30 -5.26 -19.76
C GLN A 535 -15.63 -4.23 -20.84
N GLY A 536 -16.39 -3.18 -20.53
CA GLY A 536 -16.86 -2.20 -21.53
C GLY A 536 -18.00 -2.71 -22.43
N ARG A 537 -18.69 -3.80 -22.04
CA ARG A 537 -19.85 -4.37 -22.76
C ARG A 537 -21.14 -3.82 -22.18
N PHE A 538 -21.37 -2.53 -22.36
CA PHE A 538 -22.40 -1.79 -21.63
C PHE A 538 -23.83 -2.19 -22.02
N ALA A 539 -24.09 -2.50 -23.30
CA ALA A 539 -25.40 -2.95 -23.74
C ALA A 539 -25.79 -4.29 -23.10
N GLU A 540 -24.85 -5.23 -23.06
CA GLU A 540 -25.09 -6.52 -22.43
C GLU A 540 -25.16 -6.41 -20.89
N SER A 541 -24.39 -5.49 -20.29
CA SER A 541 -24.47 -5.19 -18.85
C SER A 541 -25.85 -4.63 -18.49
N ARG A 542 -26.39 -3.69 -19.28
CA ARG A 542 -27.74 -3.18 -19.13
C ARG A 542 -28.79 -4.30 -19.16
N ASP A 543 -28.70 -5.18 -20.15
CA ASP A 543 -29.67 -6.27 -20.33
C ASP A 543 -29.61 -7.26 -19.16
N ALA A 544 -28.40 -7.60 -18.70
CA ALA A 544 -28.18 -8.44 -17.52
C ALA A 544 -28.67 -7.76 -16.22
N ALA A 545 -28.46 -6.44 -16.08
CA ALA A 545 -28.95 -5.68 -14.93
C ALA A 545 -30.49 -5.59 -14.92
N ASP A 546 -31.13 -5.41 -16.07
CA ASP A 546 -32.60 -5.46 -16.20
C ASP A 546 -33.15 -6.83 -15.79
N GLU A 547 -32.47 -7.93 -16.13
CA GLU A 547 -32.84 -9.28 -15.69
C GLU A 547 -32.62 -9.45 -14.18
N ALA A 548 -31.49 -8.97 -13.67
CA ALA A 548 -31.18 -8.99 -12.25
C ALA A 548 -32.20 -8.21 -11.41
N LEU A 549 -32.65 -7.05 -11.91
CA LEU A 549 -33.67 -6.23 -11.24
C LEU A 549 -35.00 -6.99 -11.11
N ARG A 550 -35.45 -7.61 -12.18
CA ARG A 550 -36.67 -8.45 -12.15
C ARG A 550 -36.53 -9.62 -11.16
N ALA A 551 -35.38 -10.27 -11.15
CA ALA A 551 -35.10 -11.37 -10.23
C ALA A 551 -35.06 -10.92 -8.76
N ALA A 552 -34.42 -9.78 -8.47
CA ALA A 552 -34.33 -9.20 -7.14
C ALA A 552 -35.71 -8.77 -6.60
N GLU A 553 -36.54 -8.13 -7.44
CA GLU A 553 -37.91 -7.73 -7.09
C GLU A 553 -38.79 -8.95 -6.81
N ALA A 554 -38.70 -9.99 -7.66
CA ALA A 554 -39.46 -11.22 -7.47
C ALA A 554 -39.02 -12.02 -6.21
N ALA A 555 -37.74 -11.97 -5.86
CA ALA A 555 -37.18 -12.60 -4.66
C ALA A 555 -37.30 -11.74 -3.39
N GLY A 556 -37.67 -10.47 -3.50
CA GLY A 556 -37.82 -9.54 -2.35
C GLY A 556 -36.47 -9.15 -1.69
N VAL A 557 -35.38 -9.07 -2.47
CA VAL A 557 -33.99 -8.82 -1.94
C VAL A 557 -33.62 -7.36 -2.17
N GLU A 558 -33.84 -6.50 -1.19
CA GLU A 558 -33.56 -5.07 -1.32
C GLU A 558 -32.05 -4.74 -1.40
N ASP A 559 -31.21 -5.45 -0.68
CA ASP A 559 -29.76 -5.21 -0.69
C ASP A 559 -29.13 -5.40 -2.08
N THR A 560 -29.56 -6.44 -2.80
CA THR A 560 -29.11 -6.70 -4.17
C THR A 560 -29.65 -5.64 -5.14
N ARG A 561 -30.85 -5.11 -4.89
CA ARG A 561 -31.50 -4.11 -5.73
C ARG A 561 -30.67 -2.81 -5.85
N ALA A 562 -30.03 -2.35 -4.77
CA ALA A 562 -29.18 -1.16 -4.81
C ALA A 562 -28.04 -1.29 -5.83
N LEU A 563 -27.30 -2.40 -5.78
CA LEU A 563 -26.20 -2.68 -6.70
C LEU A 563 -26.67 -2.91 -8.14
N VAL A 564 -27.78 -3.61 -8.32
CA VAL A 564 -28.36 -3.84 -9.66
C VAL A 564 -28.74 -2.53 -10.33
N LEU A 565 -29.42 -1.62 -9.62
CA LEU A 565 -29.75 -0.30 -10.12
C LEU A 565 -28.49 0.53 -10.43
N ASN A 566 -27.44 0.37 -9.63
CA ASN A 566 -26.15 1.00 -9.91
C ASN A 566 -25.58 0.54 -11.26
N ARG A 567 -25.55 -0.79 -11.51
CA ARG A 567 -25.05 -1.34 -12.79
C ARG A 567 -25.90 -0.85 -13.96
N LEU A 568 -27.23 -0.90 -13.81
CA LEU A 568 -28.17 -0.44 -14.84
C LEU A 568 -27.99 1.04 -15.16
N GLY A 569 -27.99 1.90 -14.14
CA GLY A 569 -27.85 3.34 -14.32
C GLY A 569 -26.50 3.72 -14.93
N HIS A 570 -25.41 3.09 -14.48
CA HIS A 570 -24.07 3.32 -15.02
C HIS A 570 -23.97 2.88 -16.49
N ALA A 571 -24.47 1.69 -16.83
CA ALA A 571 -24.51 1.22 -18.22
C ALA A 571 -25.30 2.16 -19.14
N LEU A 572 -26.48 2.66 -18.71
CA LEU A 572 -27.28 3.63 -19.45
C LEU A 572 -26.50 4.94 -19.70
N PHE A 573 -25.79 5.45 -18.66
CA PHE A 573 -24.92 6.63 -18.83
C PHE A 573 -23.85 6.41 -19.88
N LEU A 574 -23.15 5.27 -19.79
CA LEU A 574 -22.03 4.96 -20.69
C LEU A 574 -22.49 4.72 -22.14
N LEU A 575 -23.74 4.30 -22.32
CA LEU A 575 -24.38 4.20 -23.63
C LEU A 575 -24.91 5.54 -24.18
N GLY A 576 -24.79 6.64 -23.43
CA GLY A 576 -25.28 7.96 -23.83
C GLY A 576 -26.76 8.22 -23.48
N GLU A 577 -27.39 7.34 -22.70
CA GLU A 577 -28.81 7.46 -22.26
C GLU A 577 -28.89 8.14 -20.88
N GLU A 578 -28.23 9.30 -20.71
CA GLU A 578 -28.07 9.99 -19.44
C GLU A 578 -29.41 10.35 -18.75
N GLU A 579 -30.41 10.82 -19.52
CA GLU A 579 -31.72 11.17 -18.97
C GLU A 579 -32.42 9.99 -18.30
N ARG A 580 -32.15 8.77 -18.75
CA ARG A 580 -32.68 7.54 -18.15
C ARG A 580 -31.83 7.02 -17.02
N GLY A 581 -30.51 7.13 -17.15
CA GLY A 581 -29.54 6.60 -16.21
C GLY A 581 -29.48 7.37 -14.89
N GLU A 582 -29.55 8.71 -14.94
CA GLU A 582 -29.37 9.55 -13.74
C GLU A 582 -30.43 9.29 -12.64
N PRO A 583 -31.72 9.19 -12.90
CA PRO A 583 -32.70 8.86 -11.86
C PRO A 583 -32.46 7.49 -11.24
N VAL A 584 -32.03 6.50 -12.02
CA VAL A 584 -31.72 5.14 -11.56
C VAL A 584 -30.52 5.14 -10.63
N MET A 585 -29.46 5.88 -10.97
CA MET A 585 -28.26 5.99 -10.10
C MET A 585 -28.57 6.73 -8.80
N ARG A 586 -29.42 7.74 -8.83
CA ARG A 586 -29.87 8.43 -7.60
C ARG A 586 -30.65 7.49 -6.69
N GLU A 587 -31.61 6.71 -7.24
CA GLU A 587 -32.35 5.70 -6.48
C GLU A 587 -31.41 4.65 -5.87
N SER A 588 -30.46 4.16 -6.67
CA SER A 588 -29.44 3.22 -6.21
C SER A 588 -28.67 3.74 -4.99
N LEU A 589 -28.16 4.98 -5.07
CA LEU A 589 -27.40 5.59 -3.96
C LEU A 589 -28.27 5.80 -2.71
N GLU A 590 -29.54 6.16 -2.86
CA GLU A 590 -30.45 6.27 -1.72
C GLU A 590 -30.73 4.92 -1.07
N LEU A 591 -30.82 3.84 -1.84
CA LEU A 591 -30.96 2.48 -1.32
C LEU A 591 -29.68 2.03 -0.59
N ALA A 592 -28.51 2.27 -1.18
CA ALA A 592 -27.23 1.96 -0.57
C ALA A 592 -27.05 2.69 0.77
N ARG A 593 -27.42 3.96 0.87
CA ARG A 593 -27.40 4.73 2.12
C ARG A 593 -28.35 4.16 3.19
N ARG A 594 -29.49 3.61 2.77
CA ARG A 594 -30.42 2.95 3.70
C ARG A 594 -29.92 1.61 4.22
N SER A 595 -29.15 0.87 3.41
CA SER A 595 -28.53 -0.38 3.86
C SER A 595 -27.42 -0.13 4.91
N GLY A 596 -26.76 1.03 4.88
CA GLY A 596 -25.64 1.36 5.75
C GLY A 596 -24.32 0.71 5.37
N SER A 597 -24.28 -0.11 4.31
CA SER A 597 -23.06 -0.78 3.85
C SER A 597 -22.11 0.22 3.18
N ASN A 598 -20.93 0.42 3.75
CA ASN A 598 -19.89 1.31 3.22
C ASN A 598 -19.47 0.91 1.80
N ASP A 599 -19.32 -0.38 1.54
CA ASP A 599 -18.92 -0.89 0.22
C ASP A 599 -19.96 -0.58 -0.86
N GLN A 600 -21.26 -0.78 -0.54
CA GLN A 600 -22.34 -0.42 -1.47
C GLN A 600 -22.43 1.08 -1.70
N ILE A 601 -22.31 1.89 -0.64
CA ILE A 601 -22.31 3.36 -0.74
C ILE A 601 -21.13 3.83 -1.60
N ALA A 602 -19.93 3.33 -1.34
CA ALA A 602 -18.72 3.68 -2.09
C ALA A 602 -18.84 3.28 -3.57
N THR A 603 -19.30 2.06 -3.84
CA THR A 603 -19.55 1.58 -5.22
C THR A 603 -20.52 2.47 -5.97
N CYS A 604 -21.65 2.85 -5.33
CA CYS A 604 -22.64 3.72 -5.93
C CYS A 604 -22.10 5.14 -6.20
N ILE A 605 -21.32 5.69 -5.27
CA ILE A 605 -20.72 7.01 -5.40
C ILE A 605 -19.65 7.03 -6.50
N VAL A 606 -18.74 6.05 -6.52
CA VAL A 606 -17.67 5.97 -7.52
C VAL A 606 -18.25 5.90 -8.93
N ASN A 607 -19.19 4.99 -9.15
CA ASN A 607 -19.80 4.80 -10.47
C ASN A 607 -20.64 6.01 -10.90
N PHE A 608 -21.34 6.68 -9.97
CA PHE A 608 -22.10 7.86 -10.29
C PHE A 608 -21.20 9.08 -10.55
N ALA A 609 -20.11 9.23 -9.80
CA ALA A 609 -19.11 10.26 -10.05
C ALA A 609 -18.39 10.05 -11.39
N ASP A 610 -18.04 8.79 -11.75
CA ASP A 610 -17.49 8.46 -13.07
C ASP A 610 -18.48 8.80 -14.19
N ALA A 611 -19.75 8.41 -14.06
CA ALA A 611 -20.82 8.73 -15.02
C ALA A 611 -20.95 10.25 -15.25
N LEU A 612 -21.02 11.05 -14.18
CA LEU A 612 -21.09 12.51 -14.24
C LEU A 612 -19.81 13.10 -14.88
N HIS A 613 -18.65 12.57 -14.52
CA HIS A 613 -17.36 13.00 -15.08
C HIS A 613 -17.30 12.76 -16.59
N MET A 614 -17.76 11.59 -17.05
CA MET A 614 -17.81 11.23 -18.46
C MET A 614 -18.84 12.06 -19.23
N ALA A 615 -19.90 12.52 -18.57
CA ALA A 615 -20.86 13.46 -19.13
C ALA A 615 -20.38 14.93 -19.17
N GLY A 616 -19.15 15.22 -18.71
CA GLY A 616 -18.59 16.57 -18.65
C GLY A 616 -19.02 17.40 -17.44
N ARG A 617 -19.72 16.79 -16.46
CA ARG A 617 -20.21 17.42 -15.22
C ARG A 617 -19.19 17.24 -14.07
N GLY A 618 -17.92 17.60 -14.33
CA GLY A 618 -16.79 17.33 -13.43
C GLY A 618 -16.92 17.95 -12.04
N GLU A 619 -17.44 19.17 -11.90
CA GLU A 619 -17.65 19.82 -10.59
C GLU A 619 -18.70 19.09 -9.73
N GLU A 620 -19.78 18.60 -10.35
CA GLU A 620 -20.78 17.80 -9.66
C GLU A 620 -20.21 16.45 -9.23
N ALA A 621 -19.42 15.82 -10.10
CA ALA A 621 -18.75 14.57 -9.82
C ALA A 621 -17.75 14.72 -8.62
N ALA A 622 -16.95 15.79 -8.61
CA ALA A 622 -16.03 16.09 -7.52
C ALA A 622 -16.76 16.36 -6.19
N ALA A 623 -17.89 17.08 -6.25
CA ALA A 623 -18.71 17.36 -5.07
C ALA A 623 -19.35 16.08 -4.51
N LEU A 624 -19.88 15.19 -5.38
CA LEU A 624 -20.44 13.90 -4.98
C LEU A 624 -19.37 13.00 -4.32
N ALA A 625 -18.20 12.88 -4.93
CA ALA A 625 -17.10 12.12 -4.37
C ALA A 625 -16.62 12.69 -3.02
N ALA A 626 -16.50 14.03 -2.89
CA ALA A 626 -16.16 14.68 -1.63
C ALA A 626 -17.24 14.48 -0.54
N GLN A 627 -18.50 14.37 -0.90
CA GLN A 627 -19.56 13.99 0.02
C GLN A 627 -19.40 12.53 0.46
N GLY A 628 -19.11 11.63 -0.48
CA GLY A 628 -18.89 10.21 -0.20
C GLY A 628 -17.75 9.95 0.78
N GLU A 629 -16.64 10.66 0.65
CA GLU A 629 -15.51 10.57 1.60
C GLU A 629 -15.93 10.89 3.06
N ARG A 630 -16.95 11.72 3.24
CA ARG A 630 -17.48 12.05 4.58
C ARG A 630 -18.56 11.08 5.06
N GLU A 631 -19.21 10.36 4.16
CA GLU A 631 -20.25 9.38 4.46
C GLU A 631 -19.67 8.02 4.83
N ILE A 632 -18.55 7.66 4.20
CA ILE A 632 -17.85 6.42 4.50
C ILE A 632 -17.14 6.53 5.85
N THR A 633 -17.26 5.50 6.64
CA THR A 633 -16.56 5.42 7.93
C THR A 633 -15.04 5.61 7.70
N PRO A 634 -14.39 6.52 8.44
CA PRO A 634 -12.94 6.70 8.32
C PRO A 634 -12.21 5.36 8.51
N GLY A 635 -11.36 5.03 7.55
CA GLY A 635 -10.57 3.81 7.56
C GLY A 635 -11.12 2.63 6.78
N ASP A 636 -12.31 2.76 6.24
CA ASP A 636 -12.85 1.77 5.32
C ASP A 636 -12.06 1.80 3.99
N ARG A 637 -11.64 0.62 3.50
CA ARG A 637 -10.89 0.52 2.22
C ARG A 637 -11.65 1.06 1.03
N SER A 638 -12.97 0.99 1.06
CA SER A 638 -13.83 1.50 -0.01
C SER A 638 -13.65 3.00 -0.26
N ILE A 639 -13.19 3.76 0.76
CA ILE A 639 -12.84 5.17 0.63
C ILE A 639 -11.76 5.40 -0.43
N LEU A 640 -10.82 4.46 -0.59
CA LEU A 640 -9.72 4.59 -1.54
C LEU A 640 -10.21 4.65 -3.00
N TRP A 641 -11.28 3.94 -3.31
CA TRP A 641 -11.92 4.03 -4.63
C TRP A 641 -12.49 5.43 -4.88
N ILE A 642 -13.15 6.00 -3.86
CA ILE A 642 -13.71 7.36 -3.94
C ILE A 642 -12.58 8.39 -4.09
N VAL A 643 -11.50 8.26 -3.30
CA VAL A 643 -10.32 9.12 -3.36
C VAL A 643 -9.64 9.06 -4.74
N CYS A 644 -9.47 7.87 -5.31
CA CYS A 644 -8.90 7.70 -6.65
C CYS A 644 -9.77 8.35 -7.73
N ALA A 645 -11.09 8.13 -7.68
CA ALA A 645 -12.05 8.74 -8.62
C ALA A 645 -12.05 10.27 -8.49
N ARG A 646 -12.09 10.79 -7.26
CA ARG A 646 -12.04 12.24 -7.01
C ARG A 646 -10.71 12.86 -7.46
N SER A 647 -9.57 12.22 -7.19
CA SER A 647 -8.26 12.69 -7.64
C SER A 647 -8.18 12.78 -9.17
N GLU A 648 -8.74 11.79 -9.89
CA GLU A 648 -8.84 11.85 -11.35
C GLU A 648 -9.67 13.03 -11.82
N ILE A 649 -10.86 13.21 -11.25
CA ILE A 649 -11.76 14.31 -11.58
C ILE A 649 -11.09 15.66 -11.33
N LEU A 650 -10.46 15.84 -10.19
CA LEU A 650 -9.74 17.05 -9.82
C LEU A 650 -8.54 17.34 -10.75
N PHE A 651 -7.82 16.29 -11.19
CA PHE A 651 -6.76 16.44 -12.18
C PHE A 651 -7.29 17.04 -13.50
N TYR A 652 -8.39 16.50 -14.00
CA TYR A 652 -9.00 17.01 -15.23
C TYR A 652 -9.59 18.43 -15.08
N LEU A 653 -10.08 18.79 -13.89
CA LEU A 653 -10.53 20.15 -13.55
C LEU A 653 -9.37 21.15 -13.35
N GLY A 654 -8.13 20.72 -13.38
CA GLY A 654 -6.95 21.55 -13.15
C GLY A 654 -6.64 21.82 -11.67
N ARG A 655 -7.30 21.17 -10.72
CA ARG A 655 -7.12 21.33 -9.25
C ARG A 655 -6.07 20.33 -8.74
N TRP A 656 -4.86 20.46 -9.28
CA TRP A 656 -3.80 19.44 -9.08
C TRP A 656 -3.28 19.33 -7.66
N ASP A 657 -3.17 20.45 -6.92
CA ASP A 657 -2.74 20.41 -5.52
C ASP A 657 -3.74 19.69 -4.62
N GLU A 658 -5.04 19.88 -4.87
CA GLU A 658 -6.08 19.11 -4.18
C GLU A 658 -6.06 17.64 -4.58
N ALA A 659 -5.89 17.36 -5.88
CA ALA A 659 -5.81 15.99 -6.39
C ALA A 659 -4.65 15.20 -5.75
N GLU A 660 -3.52 15.85 -5.53
CA GLU A 660 -2.36 15.24 -4.88
C GLU A 660 -2.54 15.09 -3.37
N ALA A 661 -3.09 16.13 -2.71
CA ALA A 661 -3.26 16.16 -1.26
C ALA A 661 -4.15 15.03 -0.71
N ILE A 662 -5.14 14.59 -1.50
CA ILE A 662 -6.05 13.51 -1.09
C ILE A 662 -5.50 12.11 -1.36
N LEU A 663 -4.48 11.97 -2.23
CA LEU A 663 -3.90 10.65 -2.52
C LEU A 663 -3.03 10.19 -1.34
N PRO A 664 -3.16 8.92 -0.94
CA PRO A 664 -2.36 8.38 0.16
C PRO A 664 -0.87 8.49 -0.14
N ALA A 665 -0.09 8.98 0.80
CA ALA A 665 1.34 9.29 0.61
C ALA A 665 2.20 8.08 0.23
N LYS A 666 1.80 6.86 0.64
CA LYS A 666 2.53 5.61 0.40
C LYS A 666 1.57 4.44 0.15
N ASN A 667 2.12 3.31 -0.28
CA ASN A 667 1.36 2.07 -0.48
C ASN A 667 0.69 1.61 0.83
N GLN A 668 -0.61 1.45 0.81
CA GLN A 668 -1.41 0.95 1.94
C GLN A 668 -1.38 -0.59 2.06
N GLY A 669 -0.33 -1.25 1.58
CA GLY A 669 -0.18 -2.71 1.68
C GLY A 669 -1.09 -3.51 0.73
N SER A 670 -1.84 -2.85 -0.14
CA SER A 670 -2.68 -3.52 -1.13
C SER A 670 -1.84 -3.86 -2.36
N SER A 671 -1.71 -5.15 -2.66
CA SER A 671 -1.17 -5.68 -3.91
C SER A 671 -2.21 -5.65 -5.03
N SER A 672 -3.22 -4.81 -4.94
CA SER A 672 -4.43 -4.86 -5.74
C SER A 672 -4.42 -3.85 -6.89
N THR A 673 -5.35 -4.03 -7.81
CA THR A 673 -5.74 -3.08 -8.86
C THR A 673 -6.00 -1.66 -8.30
N THR A 674 -6.49 -1.56 -7.07
CA THR A 674 -6.73 -0.28 -6.38
C THR A 674 -5.44 0.52 -6.20
N TYR A 675 -4.35 -0.12 -5.78
CA TYR A 675 -3.06 0.57 -5.64
C TYR A 675 -2.47 0.97 -7.00
N ALA A 676 -2.66 0.14 -8.03
CA ALA A 676 -2.30 0.52 -9.40
C ALA A 676 -3.01 1.81 -9.83
N ASN A 677 -4.29 1.99 -9.47
CA ASN A 677 -5.02 3.24 -9.72
C ASN A 677 -4.37 4.43 -9.01
N VAL A 678 -3.99 4.33 -7.74
CA VAL A 678 -3.25 5.40 -7.03
C VAL A 678 -1.98 5.78 -7.78
N LEU A 679 -1.21 4.78 -8.24
CA LEU A 679 0.02 5.02 -9.00
C LEU A 679 -0.25 5.73 -10.32
N LEU A 680 -1.32 5.36 -11.05
CA LEU A 680 -1.70 6.03 -12.29
C LEU A 680 -2.14 7.48 -12.05
N ARG A 681 -2.90 7.77 -10.96
CA ARG A 681 -3.26 9.16 -10.60
C ARG A 681 -2.02 10.00 -10.30
N ARG A 682 -1.06 9.46 -9.56
CA ARG A 682 0.23 10.11 -9.34
C ARG A 682 1.02 10.33 -10.62
N ALA A 683 1.06 9.33 -11.50
CA ALA A 683 1.73 9.46 -12.78
C ALA A 683 1.15 10.59 -13.63
N SER A 684 -0.20 10.75 -13.63
CA SER A 684 -0.87 11.87 -14.31
C SER A 684 -0.40 13.23 -13.79
N LEU A 685 -0.33 13.40 -12.45
CA LEU A 685 0.13 14.63 -11.81
C LEU A 685 1.63 14.89 -12.09
N MET A 686 2.47 13.86 -11.97
CA MET A 686 3.91 13.95 -12.26
C MET A 686 4.17 14.34 -13.71
N LEU A 687 3.46 13.69 -14.67
CA LEU A 687 3.54 14.08 -16.08
C LEU A 687 3.05 15.52 -16.28
N GLY A 688 1.92 15.89 -15.74
CA GLY A 688 1.40 17.27 -15.82
C GLY A 688 2.41 18.30 -15.34
N ARG A 689 3.11 18.07 -14.23
CA ARG A 689 4.13 18.95 -13.66
C ARG A 689 5.48 18.88 -14.36
N GLY A 690 5.81 17.77 -15.04
CA GLY A 690 7.07 17.61 -15.79
C GLY A 690 8.05 16.61 -15.18
N ASP A 691 7.70 15.90 -14.12
CA ASP A 691 8.53 14.84 -13.53
C ASP A 691 8.39 13.53 -14.34
N LEU A 692 9.25 13.39 -15.36
CA LEU A 692 9.24 12.20 -16.22
C LEU A 692 9.82 10.96 -15.54
N GLU A 693 10.78 11.12 -14.63
CA GLU A 693 11.41 9.98 -13.93
C GLU A 693 10.43 9.40 -12.91
N GLY A 694 9.80 10.23 -12.10
CA GLY A 694 8.78 9.83 -11.15
C GLY A 694 7.57 9.18 -11.84
N ALA A 695 7.10 9.79 -12.95
CA ALA A 695 6.00 9.24 -13.73
C ALA A 695 6.34 7.86 -14.30
N ARG A 696 7.56 7.67 -14.86
CA ARG A 696 8.01 6.38 -15.36
C ARG A 696 8.01 5.31 -14.28
N ALA A 697 8.59 5.62 -13.12
CA ALA A 697 8.62 4.69 -12.00
C ALA A 697 7.21 4.31 -11.53
N ALA A 698 6.28 5.26 -11.48
CA ALA A 698 4.89 5.01 -11.09
C ALA A 698 4.15 4.15 -12.12
N ILE A 699 4.29 4.44 -13.42
CA ILE A 699 3.64 3.67 -14.51
C ILE A 699 4.20 2.25 -14.58
N ASP A 700 5.54 2.08 -14.47
CA ASP A 700 6.18 0.77 -14.49
C ASP A 700 5.73 -0.08 -13.30
N HIS A 701 5.65 0.51 -12.12
CA HIS A 701 5.17 -0.16 -10.92
C HIS A 701 3.68 -0.54 -11.05
N ALA A 702 2.82 0.37 -11.51
CA ALA A 702 1.41 0.06 -11.80
C ALA A 702 1.28 -1.12 -12.78
N GLY A 703 2.12 -1.16 -13.82
CA GLY A 703 2.15 -2.23 -14.82
C GLY A 703 2.37 -3.62 -14.23
N THR A 704 3.05 -3.75 -13.09
CA THR A 704 3.24 -5.06 -12.43
C THR A 704 1.94 -5.65 -11.89
N PHE A 705 0.97 -4.80 -11.51
CA PHE A 705 -0.35 -5.22 -11.03
C PHE A 705 -1.37 -5.36 -12.17
N LEU A 706 -1.15 -4.66 -13.29
CA LEU A 706 -2.12 -4.56 -14.38
C LEU A 706 -1.81 -5.49 -15.56
N ALA A 707 -0.82 -6.36 -15.44
CA ALA A 707 -0.35 -7.20 -16.54
C ALA A 707 -1.46 -8.05 -17.22
N ASN A 708 -2.48 -8.46 -16.44
CA ASN A 708 -3.58 -9.31 -16.89
C ASN A 708 -4.95 -8.62 -16.82
N THR A 709 -5.00 -7.30 -16.62
CA THR A 709 -6.30 -6.59 -16.57
C THR A 709 -6.99 -6.62 -17.94
N VAL A 710 -8.31 -6.75 -17.90
CA VAL A 710 -9.19 -6.69 -19.06
C VAL A 710 -10.16 -5.50 -19.00
N GLU A 711 -9.87 -4.55 -18.11
CA GLU A 711 -10.74 -3.41 -17.79
C GLU A 711 -10.35 -2.17 -18.61
N PRO A 712 -11.15 -1.75 -19.60
CA PRO A 712 -10.88 -0.59 -20.46
C PRO A 712 -10.61 0.71 -19.70
N GLN A 713 -11.30 0.89 -18.59
CA GLN A 713 -11.17 2.05 -17.71
C GLN A 713 -9.78 2.18 -17.08
N ILE A 714 -8.99 1.11 -17.10
CA ILE A 714 -7.61 1.08 -16.61
C ILE A 714 -6.64 1.05 -17.80
N ILE A 715 -6.92 0.20 -18.80
CA ILE A 715 -6.04 -0.03 -19.97
C ILE A 715 -5.82 1.26 -20.75
N ALA A 716 -6.89 1.98 -21.10
CA ALA A 716 -6.79 3.17 -21.93
C ALA A 716 -6.06 4.33 -21.23
N PRO A 717 -6.38 4.71 -19.98
CA PRO A 717 -5.61 5.73 -19.27
C PRO A 717 -4.15 5.35 -19.06
N ALA A 718 -3.85 4.10 -18.67
CA ALA A 718 -2.47 3.64 -18.49
C ALA A 718 -1.69 3.68 -19.81
N GLY A 719 -2.32 3.26 -20.92
CA GLY A 719 -1.74 3.35 -22.26
C GLY A 719 -1.48 4.79 -22.68
N ALA A 720 -2.45 5.69 -22.48
CA ALA A 720 -2.32 7.11 -22.84
C ALA A 720 -1.21 7.81 -22.03
N LEU A 721 -1.09 7.52 -20.73
CA LEU A 721 0.00 8.02 -19.88
C LEU A 721 1.35 7.51 -20.33
N ARG A 722 1.44 6.23 -20.73
CA ARG A 722 2.68 5.67 -21.30
C ARG A 722 3.03 6.34 -22.61
N VAL A 723 2.07 6.54 -23.50
CA VAL A 723 2.27 7.25 -24.77
C VAL A 723 2.80 8.66 -24.53
N GLU A 724 2.17 9.44 -23.64
CA GLU A 724 2.63 10.80 -23.32
C GLU A 724 4.04 10.80 -22.74
N LEU A 725 4.33 9.89 -21.81
CA LEU A 725 5.67 9.73 -21.23
C LEU A 725 6.73 9.45 -22.28
N GLU A 726 6.50 8.50 -23.18
CA GLU A 726 7.49 8.10 -24.18
C GLU A 726 7.66 9.17 -25.27
N LEU A 727 6.58 9.84 -25.71
CA LEU A 727 6.66 10.99 -26.61
C LEU A 727 7.51 12.11 -26.00
N ARG A 728 7.27 12.46 -24.76
CA ARG A 728 8.03 13.53 -24.06
C ARG A 728 9.48 13.13 -23.76
N SER A 729 9.74 11.82 -23.66
CA SER A 729 11.11 11.27 -23.57
C SER A 729 11.83 11.16 -24.92
N GLY A 730 11.15 11.44 -26.04
CA GLY A 730 11.68 11.32 -27.39
C GLY A 730 11.74 9.89 -27.95
N ASN A 731 11.07 8.93 -27.28
CA ASN A 731 11.07 7.50 -27.63
C ASN A 731 9.83 7.15 -28.49
N LEU A 732 9.84 7.55 -29.77
CA LEU A 732 8.70 7.39 -30.68
C LEU A 732 8.24 5.93 -30.81
N GLU A 733 9.17 4.97 -30.95
CA GLU A 733 8.82 3.55 -31.08
C GLU A 733 8.14 3.00 -29.83
N ALA A 734 8.65 3.32 -28.65
CA ALA A 734 8.00 2.89 -27.39
C ALA A 734 6.60 3.51 -27.22
N ALA A 735 6.39 4.74 -27.73
CA ALA A 735 5.07 5.36 -27.75
C ALA A 735 4.11 4.63 -28.70
N ARG A 736 4.58 4.20 -29.88
CA ARG A 736 3.81 3.36 -30.82
C ARG A 736 3.40 2.03 -30.19
N GLU A 737 4.38 1.30 -29.65
CA GLU A 737 4.12 0.02 -28.99
C GLU A 737 3.10 0.16 -27.86
N ALA A 738 3.19 1.24 -27.08
CA ALA A 738 2.23 1.50 -25.99
C ALA A 738 0.80 1.76 -26.52
N ALA A 739 0.69 2.55 -27.60
CA ALA A 739 -0.60 2.84 -28.23
C ALA A 739 -1.23 1.59 -28.86
N GLU A 740 -0.45 0.85 -29.66
CA GLU A 740 -0.90 -0.39 -30.31
C GLU A 740 -1.33 -1.43 -29.28
N LYS A 741 -0.51 -1.67 -28.26
CA LYS A 741 -0.84 -2.61 -27.19
C LYS A 741 -2.16 -2.25 -26.49
N ALA A 742 -2.39 -0.98 -26.17
CA ALA A 742 -3.60 -0.55 -25.51
C ALA A 742 -4.82 -0.69 -26.45
N ILE A 743 -4.68 -0.38 -27.73
CA ILE A 743 -5.74 -0.55 -28.74
C ILE A 743 -6.10 -2.03 -28.89
N ASP A 744 -5.10 -2.90 -29.07
CA ASP A 744 -5.30 -4.35 -29.21
C ASP A 744 -6.06 -4.93 -28.00
N GLN A 745 -5.69 -4.48 -26.79
CA GLN A 745 -6.40 -4.90 -25.56
C GLN A 745 -7.85 -4.40 -25.50
N LEU A 746 -8.17 -3.28 -26.15
CA LEU A 746 -9.51 -2.69 -26.17
C LEU A 746 -10.41 -3.20 -27.31
N GLU A 747 -9.88 -3.91 -28.31
CA GLU A 747 -10.67 -4.40 -29.44
C GLU A 747 -11.85 -5.31 -29.04
N PHE A 748 -11.80 -5.90 -27.83
CA PHE A 748 -12.91 -6.68 -27.27
C PHE A 748 -14.03 -5.85 -26.62
N CYS A 749 -13.88 -4.54 -26.56
CA CYS A 749 -14.80 -3.60 -25.90
C CYS A 749 -15.59 -2.84 -26.97
N SER A 750 -16.72 -3.38 -27.36
CA SER A 750 -17.54 -2.80 -28.47
C SER A 750 -18.22 -1.47 -28.10
N ASP A 751 -18.45 -1.20 -26.83
CA ASP A 751 -19.32 -0.10 -26.37
C ASP A 751 -18.53 1.05 -25.67
N ASP A 752 -17.23 0.88 -25.35
CA ASP A 752 -16.47 1.91 -24.60
C ASP A 752 -15.87 2.98 -25.54
N ALA A 753 -16.75 3.81 -26.05
CA ALA A 753 -16.39 4.90 -26.96
C ALA A 753 -15.40 5.89 -26.34
N ALA A 754 -15.55 6.21 -25.06
CA ALA A 754 -14.71 7.20 -24.38
C ALA A 754 -13.24 6.73 -24.26
N ARG A 755 -13.03 5.46 -23.89
CA ARG A 755 -11.68 4.89 -23.75
C ARG A 755 -11.03 4.65 -25.11
N MET A 756 -11.82 4.25 -26.11
CA MET A 756 -11.35 4.12 -27.50
C MET A 756 -10.96 5.47 -28.09
N THR A 757 -11.75 6.53 -27.90
CA THR A 757 -11.39 7.87 -28.39
C THR A 757 -10.12 8.41 -27.72
N LEU A 758 -9.94 8.20 -26.42
CA LEU A 758 -8.75 8.59 -25.68
C LEU A 758 -7.49 8.00 -26.31
N ILE A 759 -7.44 6.67 -26.44
CA ILE A 759 -6.21 6.00 -26.89
C ILE A 759 -5.97 6.17 -28.39
N SER A 760 -7.02 6.23 -29.21
CA SER A 760 -6.88 6.45 -30.65
C SER A 760 -6.42 7.88 -30.97
N ALA A 761 -6.87 8.89 -30.21
CA ALA A 761 -6.35 10.26 -30.32
C ALA A 761 -4.89 10.34 -29.87
N ALA A 762 -4.49 9.62 -28.83
CA ALA A 762 -3.10 9.52 -28.42
C ALA A 762 -2.22 8.83 -29.50
N ALA A 763 -2.70 7.75 -30.11
CA ALA A 763 -2.02 7.10 -31.24
C ALA A 763 -1.84 8.04 -32.43
N THR A 764 -2.87 8.82 -32.77
CA THR A 764 -2.79 9.84 -33.84
C THR A 764 -1.73 10.89 -33.53
N ALA A 765 -1.58 11.30 -32.27
CA ALA A 765 -0.56 12.26 -31.85
C ALA A 765 0.86 11.67 -31.98
N VAL A 766 1.06 10.37 -31.75
CA VAL A 766 2.34 9.68 -31.97
C VAL A 766 2.74 9.76 -33.44
N GLU A 767 1.82 9.46 -34.31
CA GLU A 767 2.11 9.46 -35.77
C GLU A 767 2.27 10.87 -36.31
N ALA A 768 1.59 11.87 -35.74
CA ALA A 768 1.85 13.25 -36.10
C ALA A 768 3.26 13.73 -35.73
N GLU A 769 3.80 13.30 -34.57
CA GLU A 769 5.18 13.55 -34.17
C GLU A 769 6.17 12.79 -35.09
N GLY A 770 5.85 11.55 -35.48
CA GLY A 770 6.59 10.74 -36.43
C GLY A 770 6.66 11.39 -37.80
N ALA A 771 5.53 11.91 -38.30
CA ALA A 771 5.45 12.58 -39.59
C ALA A 771 6.26 13.88 -39.64
N GLU A 772 6.25 14.70 -38.57
CA GLU A 772 7.11 15.89 -38.47
C GLU A 772 8.61 15.49 -38.54
N ARG A 773 8.99 14.49 -37.75
CA ARG A 773 10.35 14.01 -37.72
C ARG A 773 10.82 13.43 -39.09
N ALA A 774 9.96 12.65 -39.73
CA ALA A 774 10.24 12.10 -41.05
C ALA A 774 10.39 13.20 -42.09
N ARG A 775 9.57 14.25 -42.01
CA ARG A 775 9.64 15.44 -42.89
C ARG A 775 10.96 16.20 -42.68
N ASP A 776 11.39 16.42 -41.45
CA ASP A 776 12.64 17.08 -41.12
C ASP A 776 13.88 16.29 -41.59
N LEU A 777 13.78 14.97 -41.57
CA LEU A 777 14.87 14.06 -42.06
C LEU A 777 14.82 13.79 -43.57
N GLY A 778 13.76 14.21 -44.26
CA GLY A 778 13.55 13.94 -45.69
C GLY A 778 13.22 12.48 -46.01
N ASP A 779 12.75 11.71 -44.98
CA ASP A 779 12.34 10.30 -45.13
C ASP A 779 10.90 10.22 -45.62
N SER A 780 10.73 10.20 -46.94
CA SER A 780 9.41 10.17 -47.57
C SER A 780 8.66 8.85 -47.31
N ALA A 781 9.35 7.74 -47.13
CA ALA A 781 8.70 6.45 -46.87
C ALA A 781 8.09 6.40 -45.46
N GLU A 782 8.84 6.84 -44.46
CA GLU A 782 8.33 6.92 -43.09
C GLU A 782 7.26 8.01 -42.94
N LEU A 783 7.40 9.13 -43.68
CA LEU A 783 6.36 10.16 -43.72
C LEU A 783 5.00 9.61 -44.19
N GLU A 784 5.00 8.90 -45.36
CA GLU A 784 3.79 8.27 -45.87
C GLU A 784 3.21 7.23 -44.90
N ALA A 785 4.05 6.43 -44.27
CA ALA A 785 3.64 5.45 -43.30
C ALA A 785 3.01 6.10 -42.03
N CYS A 786 3.62 7.18 -41.52
CA CYS A 786 3.07 7.94 -40.39
C CYS A 786 1.72 8.58 -40.74
N GLN A 787 1.60 9.18 -41.94
CA GLN A 787 0.33 9.78 -42.37
C GLN A 787 -0.79 8.74 -42.46
N LEU A 788 -0.50 7.56 -43.03
CA LEU A 788 -1.51 6.48 -43.11
C LEU A 788 -1.94 5.99 -41.73
N ARG A 789 -0.99 5.81 -40.76
CA ARG A 789 -1.32 5.42 -39.39
C ARG A 789 -2.10 6.52 -38.66
N ALA A 790 -1.77 7.78 -38.88
CA ALA A 790 -2.53 8.92 -38.35
C ALA A 790 -3.97 8.95 -38.88
N GLU A 791 -4.17 8.68 -40.18
CA GLU A 791 -5.49 8.55 -40.79
C GLU A 791 -6.31 7.45 -40.13
N LEU A 792 -5.71 6.29 -39.90
CA LEU A 792 -6.37 5.17 -39.23
C LEU A 792 -6.74 5.51 -37.78
N GLY A 793 -5.85 6.17 -37.02
CA GLY A 793 -6.13 6.62 -35.66
C GLY A 793 -7.26 7.64 -35.59
N ALA A 794 -7.26 8.62 -36.49
CA ALA A 794 -8.33 9.63 -36.56
C ALA A 794 -9.69 9.01 -36.95
N ALA A 795 -9.70 8.10 -37.93
CA ALA A 795 -10.94 7.39 -38.33
C ALA A 795 -11.48 6.50 -37.20
N ARG A 796 -10.64 5.84 -36.43
CA ARG A 796 -11.08 5.08 -35.24
C ARG A 796 -11.69 6.01 -34.18
N THR A 797 -11.07 7.18 -33.97
CA THR A 797 -11.57 8.18 -33.02
C THR A 797 -12.93 8.72 -33.47
N GLU A 798 -13.12 9.02 -34.74
CA GLU A 798 -14.36 9.46 -35.33
C GLU A 798 -15.48 8.40 -35.17
N ALA A 799 -15.20 7.16 -35.59
CA ALA A 799 -16.16 6.06 -35.49
C ALA A 799 -16.59 5.81 -34.01
N ALA A 800 -15.68 5.87 -33.06
CA ALA A 800 -15.98 5.72 -31.66
C ALA A 800 -16.82 6.93 -31.14
N ALA A 801 -16.47 8.16 -31.52
CA ALA A 801 -17.18 9.36 -31.10
C ALA A 801 -18.63 9.43 -31.65
N GLU A 802 -18.87 8.87 -32.82
CA GLU A 802 -20.21 8.79 -33.41
C GLU A 802 -21.17 7.87 -32.63
N THR A 803 -20.61 6.88 -31.89
CA THR A 803 -21.40 5.90 -31.13
C THR A 803 -22.30 6.54 -30.08
N THR A 804 -21.74 7.50 -29.30
CA THR A 804 -22.47 8.19 -28.23
C THR A 804 -22.72 9.65 -28.53
N GLY A 805 -21.89 10.30 -29.32
CA GLY A 805 -21.99 11.69 -29.71
C GLY A 805 -21.78 12.72 -28.56
N ARG A 806 -21.23 12.28 -27.41
CA ARG A 806 -21.02 13.14 -26.23
C ARG A 806 -19.91 14.16 -26.44
N CYS A 807 -19.93 15.21 -25.63
CA CYS A 807 -18.95 16.30 -25.71
C CYS A 807 -17.51 15.82 -25.48
N LEU A 808 -17.32 14.80 -24.63
CA LEU A 808 -16.00 14.26 -24.32
C LEU A 808 -15.37 13.57 -25.53
N GLU A 809 -16.10 12.65 -26.17
CA GLU A 809 -15.62 11.92 -27.35
C GLU A 809 -15.41 12.86 -28.53
N ARG A 810 -16.26 13.87 -28.71
CA ARG A 810 -16.11 14.93 -29.73
C ARG A 810 -14.86 15.77 -29.50
N ALA A 811 -14.47 16.04 -28.24
CA ALA A 811 -13.24 16.76 -27.94
C ALA A 811 -11.99 15.94 -28.28
N TYR A 812 -12.02 14.63 -28.03
CA TYR A 812 -10.97 13.72 -28.51
C TYR A 812 -10.94 13.62 -30.02
N GLN A 813 -12.10 13.55 -30.69
CA GLN A 813 -12.19 13.56 -32.15
C GLN A 813 -11.54 14.83 -32.73
N ALA A 814 -11.93 16.01 -32.23
CA ALA A 814 -11.32 17.28 -32.66
C ALA A 814 -9.80 17.31 -32.44
N THR A 815 -9.34 16.72 -31.33
CA THR A 815 -7.89 16.58 -31.08
C THR A 815 -7.23 15.67 -32.10
N ALA A 816 -7.81 14.51 -32.42
CA ALA A 816 -7.27 13.59 -33.44
C ALA A 816 -7.27 14.24 -34.83
N GLU A 817 -8.32 14.97 -35.21
CA GLU A 817 -8.38 15.72 -36.48
C GLU A 817 -7.28 16.79 -36.55
N ALA A 818 -7.01 17.52 -35.48
CA ALA A 818 -5.91 18.48 -35.42
C ALA A 818 -4.54 17.81 -35.55
N GLN A 819 -4.35 16.62 -34.92
CA GLN A 819 -3.12 15.85 -35.06
C GLN A 819 -2.95 15.26 -36.47
N LEU A 820 -4.01 14.80 -37.11
CA LEU A 820 -3.98 14.33 -38.49
C LEU A 820 -3.61 15.46 -39.45
N ALA A 821 -4.21 16.65 -39.31
CA ALA A 821 -3.85 17.81 -40.09
C ALA A 821 -2.35 18.16 -39.94
N ARG A 822 -1.82 18.09 -38.71
CA ARG A 822 -0.40 18.26 -38.43
C ARG A 822 0.49 17.20 -39.12
N ALA A 823 0.07 15.94 -39.10
CA ALA A 823 0.77 14.85 -39.79
C ALA A 823 0.84 15.07 -41.31
N ARG A 824 -0.21 15.64 -41.89
CA ARG A 824 -0.29 15.95 -43.33
C ARG A 824 0.35 17.29 -43.72
N ASP A 825 0.58 18.17 -42.75
CA ASP A 825 0.99 19.56 -42.92
C ASP A 825 -0.10 20.39 -43.64
N ASP A 826 -1.37 20.15 -43.28
CA ASP A 826 -2.52 20.79 -43.89
C ASP A 826 -2.55 22.27 -43.51
N ALA A 827 -3.02 23.11 -44.45
CA ALA A 827 -3.10 24.55 -44.26
C ALA A 827 -4.05 24.97 -43.11
N ASP A 828 -5.04 24.15 -42.75
CA ASP A 828 -6.05 24.40 -41.71
C ASP A 828 -5.66 23.78 -40.35
N THR A 829 -4.39 23.35 -40.18
CA THR A 829 -3.89 22.76 -38.90
C THR A 829 -4.13 23.67 -37.72
N ALA A 830 -3.91 24.99 -37.90
CA ALA A 830 -4.10 25.96 -36.83
C ALA A 830 -5.58 26.09 -36.39
N GLU A 831 -6.49 26.15 -37.36
CA GLU A 831 -7.93 26.23 -37.11
C GLU A 831 -8.46 24.96 -36.43
N ARG A 832 -7.99 23.79 -36.81
CA ARG A 832 -8.35 22.51 -36.17
C ARG A 832 -7.82 22.43 -34.75
N ALA A 833 -6.58 22.87 -34.51
CA ALA A 833 -6.03 22.94 -33.16
C ALA A 833 -6.80 23.93 -32.26
N ALA A 834 -7.23 25.08 -32.81
CA ALA A 834 -8.09 26.02 -32.12
C ALA A 834 -9.46 25.41 -31.79
N ALA A 835 -10.09 24.72 -32.73
CA ALA A 835 -11.36 24.03 -32.51
C ALA A 835 -11.27 22.94 -31.43
N ALA A 836 -10.18 22.18 -31.41
CA ALA A 836 -9.91 21.19 -30.36
C ALA A 836 -9.76 21.87 -28.99
N ALA A 837 -9.02 22.98 -28.91
CA ALA A 837 -8.89 23.74 -27.67
C ALA A 837 -10.24 24.28 -27.18
N ASP A 838 -11.06 24.86 -28.07
CA ASP A 838 -12.42 25.35 -27.74
C ASP A 838 -13.32 24.24 -27.23
N ALA A 839 -13.19 23.01 -27.75
CA ALA A 839 -13.95 21.84 -27.28
C ALA A 839 -13.56 21.47 -25.84
N TRP A 840 -12.25 21.48 -25.52
CA TRP A 840 -11.77 21.21 -24.18
C TRP A 840 -12.09 22.33 -23.17
N GLU A 841 -12.07 23.60 -23.60
CA GLU A 841 -12.49 24.74 -22.75
C GLU A 841 -13.97 24.62 -22.34
N LYS A 842 -14.85 24.10 -23.23
CA LYS A 842 -16.27 23.84 -22.91
C LYS A 842 -16.48 22.74 -21.88
N LEU A 843 -15.53 21.80 -21.79
CA LEU A 843 -15.56 20.66 -20.87
C LEU A 843 -14.78 20.90 -19.56
N PRO A 844 -14.52 22.09 -19.13
CA PRO A 844 -13.52 22.61 -18.20
C PRO A 844 -12.32 21.65 -17.95
N ARG A 845 -11.60 21.32 -19.05
CA ARG A 845 -10.37 20.52 -18.99
C ARG A 845 -9.16 21.36 -19.42
N PRO A 846 -8.66 22.24 -18.53
CA PRO A 846 -7.68 23.29 -18.86
C PRO A 846 -6.35 22.72 -19.39
N TYR A 847 -5.87 21.58 -18.87
CA TYR A 847 -4.62 21.00 -19.33
C TYR A 847 -4.68 20.60 -20.81
N GLN A 848 -5.75 19.87 -21.21
CA GLN A 848 -5.96 19.47 -22.61
C GLN A 848 -6.15 20.68 -23.53
N ALA A 849 -6.87 21.67 -23.06
CA ALA A 849 -7.07 22.94 -23.80
C ALA A 849 -5.73 23.66 -24.03
N ALA A 850 -4.88 23.79 -22.99
CA ALA A 850 -3.58 24.42 -23.10
C ALA A 850 -2.63 23.66 -24.04
N MET A 851 -2.68 22.33 -24.04
CA MET A 851 -1.92 21.49 -24.99
C MET A 851 -2.34 21.76 -26.44
N CYS A 852 -3.66 21.88 -26.71
CA CYS A 852 -4.16 22.22 -28.04
C CYS A 852 -3.85 23.68 -28.41
N ARG A 853 -3.93 24.65 -27.49
CA ARG A 853 -3.53 26.05 -27.71
C ARG A 853 -2.05 26.19 -28.04
N ARG A 854 -1.17 25.40 -27.39
CA ARG A 854 0.24 25.37 -27.76
C ARG A 854 0.42 24.92 -29.22
N ARG A 855 -0.30 23.86 -29.64
CA ARG A 855 -0.23 23.38 -31.03
C ARG A 855 -0.83 24.39 -32.02
N GLU A 856 -1.89 25.10 -31.69
CA GLU A 856 -2.40 26.24 -32.44
C GLU A 856 -1.33 27.31 -32.64
N ALA A 857 -0.65 27.70 -31.56
CA ALA A 857 0.40 28.72 -31.59
C ALA A 857 1.58 28.28 -32.48
N GLU A 858 2.00 27.02 -32.41
CA GLU A 858 3.05 26.44 -33.26
C GLU A 858 2.66 26.52 -34.75
N ALA A 859 1.47 26.07 -35.09
CA ALA A 859 1.00 26.06 -36.47
C ALA A 859 0.84 27.49 -37.04
N ARG A 860 0.23 28.43 -36.28
CA ARG A 860 0.11 29.84 -36.68
C ARG A 860 1.48 30.52 -36.84
N ALA A 861 2.43 30.23 -35.95
CA ALA A 861 3.79 30.77 -36.05
C ALA A 861 4.51 30.29 -37.31
N ALA A 862 4.32 29.01 -37.68
CA ALA A 862 4.85 28.43 -38.91
C ALA A 862 4.30 29.12 -40.19
N HIS A 863 3.04 29.52 -40.18
CA HIS A 863 2.37 30.25 -41.27
C HIS A 863 2.58 31.76 -41.22
N GLY A 864 3.35 32.29 -40.26
CA GLY A 864 3.65 33.73 -40.11
C GLY A 864 2.57 34.55 -39.47
N GLU A 865 1.53 33.96 -38.92
CA GLU A 865 0.40 34.60 -38.25
C GLU A 865 0.77 35.03 -36.80
N ARG A 866 1.82 35.85 -36.65
CA ARG A 866 2.49 36.10 -35.35
C ARG A 866 1.58 36.66 -34.26
N GLU A 867 0.61 37.53 -34.58
CA GLU A 867 -0.32 38.07 -33.58
C GLU A 867 -1.27 37.00 -33.05
N ALA A 868 -1.86 36.22 -33.92
CA ALA A 868 -2.75 35.11 -33.55
C ALA A 868 -1.97 34.00 -32.80
N ALA A 869 -0.74 33.68 -33.25
CA ALA A 869 0.15 32.74 -32.55
C ALA A 869 0.51 33.25 -31.13
N GLY A 870 0.78 34.53 -31.01
CA GLY A 870 1.05 35.17 -29.71
C GLY A 870 -0.15 35.11 -28.75
N ALA A 871 -1.36 35.34 -29.27
CA ALA A 871 -2.58 35.26 -28.48
C ALA A 871 -2.85 33.81 -27.99
N ALA A 872 -2.69 32.81 -28.86
CA ALA A 872 -2.83 31.41 -28.49
C ALA A 872 -1.77 30.96 -27.47
N ALA A 873 -0.50 31.35 -27.71
CA ALA A 873 0.59 31.08 -26.80
C ALA A 873 0.40 31.72 -25.42
N ALA A 874 -0.10 32.97 -25.35
CA ALA A 874 -0.38 33.63 -24.08
C ALA A 874 -1.45 32.91 -23.27
N LYS A 875 -2.52 32.43 -23.93
CA LYS A 875 -3.55 31.61 -23.26
C LYS A 875 -2.96 30.30 -22.72
N ALA A 876 -2.16 29.58 -23.53
CA ALA A 876 -1.54 28.34 -23.12
C ALA A 876 -0.58 28.55 -21.94
N LEU A 877 0.19 29.63 -21.95
CA LEU A 877 1.14 29.97 -20.87
C LEU A 877 0.42 30.29 -19.57
N ALA A 878 -0.61 31.14 -19.61
CA ALA A 878 -1.38 31.50 -18.42
C ALA A 878 -2.01 30.25 -17.78
N THR A 879 -2.62 29.38 -18.58
CA THR A 879 -3.17 28.12 -18.06
C THR A 879 -2.10 27.18 -17.52
N ALA A 880 -0.92 27.08 -18.16
CA ALA A 880 0.18 26.26 -17.65
C ALA A 880 0.71 26.77 -16.29
N GLU A 881 0.80 28.09 -16.11
CA GLU A 881 1.19 28.72 -14.85
C GLU A 881 0.14 28.50 -13.76
N GLU A 882 -1.16 28.66 -14.06
CA GLU A 882 -2.26 28.36 -13.12
C GLU A 882 -2.26 26.89 -12.64
N LEU A 883 -1.94 25.96 -13.54
CA LEU A 883 -1.85 24.53 -13.22
C LEU A 883 -0.56 24.15 -12.48
N GLY A 884 0.44 25.01 -12.42
CA GLY A 884 1.77 24.67 -11.95
C GLY A 884 2.51 23.69 -12.87
N SER A 885 2.21 23.71 -14.18
CA SER A 885 2.85 22.85 -15.19
C SER A 885 4.15 23.50 -15.68
N GLU A 886 5.24 23.34 -14.92
CA GLU A 886 6.54 23.97 -15.24
C GLU A 886 7.05 23.63 -16.65
N TRP A 887 6.88 22.38 -17.06
CA TRP A 887 7.34 21.94 -18.38
C TRP A 887 6.54 22.57 -19.53
N LEU A 888 5.19 22.63 -19.40
CA LEU A 888 4.34 23.23 -20.44
C LEU A 888 4.58 24.75 -20.52
N ALA A 889 4.72 25.40 -19.38
CA ALA A 889 5.08 26.82 -19.31
C ALA A 889 6.44 27.07 -20.00
N ALA A 890 7.44 26.23 -19.74
CA ALA A 890 8.76 26.32 -20.37
C ALA A 890 8.71 26.09 -21.90
N GLU A 891 7.94 25.08 -22.36
CA GLU A 891 7.76 24.81 -23.80
C GLU A 891 7.09 26.00 -24.52
N VAL A 892 6.03 26.54 -23.93
CA VAL A 892 5.31 27.70 -24.51
C VAL A 892 6.17 28.98 -24.45
N ALA A 893 6.87 29.23 -23.35
CA ALA A 893 7.80 30.36 -23.25
C ALA A 893 8.94 30.22 -24.28
N GLY A 894 9.46 29.00 -24.46
CA GLY A 894 10.44 28.70 -25.52
C GLY A 894 9.92 28.99 -26.93
N LEU A 895 8.64 28.61 -27.21
CA LEU A 895 7.99 28.94 -28.50
C LEU A 895 7.88 30.45 -28.70
N ILE A 896 7.40 31.17 -27.69
CA ILE A 896 7.28 32.63 -27.71
C ILE A 896 8.62 33.28 -28.04
N ALA A 897 9.69 32.85 -27.37
CA ALA A 897 11.03 33.38 -27.56
C ALA A 897 11.59 33.04 -28.96
N ARG A 898 11.53 31.79 -29.40
CA ARG A 898 12.06 31.33 -30.71
C ARG A 898 11.34 32.02 -31.88
N ALA A 899 10.01 32.06 -31.81
CA ALA A 899 9.19 32.67 -32.87
C ALA A 899 9.01 34.19 -32.67
N ARG A 900 9.56 34.78 -31.62
CA ARG A 900 9.44 36.22 -31.25
C ARG A 900 7.97 36.68 -31.30
N LEU A 901 7.09 35.93 -30.65
CA LEU A 901 5.65 36.19 -30.68
C LEU A 901 5.29 37.43 -29.80
N PRO A 902 4.37 38.33 -30.25
CA PRO A 902 3.87 39.42 -29.45
C PRO A 902 2.89 38.85 -28.38
N THR A 903 3.30 38.82 -27.13
CA THR A 903 2.38 38.53 -26.01
C THR A 903 1.90 39.84 -25.45
N GLY A 904 0.67 40.26 -25.72
CA GLY A 904 0.07 41.57 -25.43
C GLY A 904 0.11 42.09 -23.97
N ALA A 905 1.02 41.63 -23.14
CA ALA A 905 1.27 42.13 -21.77
C ALA A 905 2.63 42.84 -21.72
N ALA A 906 2.63 44.15 -21.97
CA ALA A 906 3.70 44.99 -21.41
C ALA A 906 3.49 45.01 -19.88
N PRO A 907 4.52 44.75 -19.05
CA PRO A 907 4.40 44.95 -17.62
C PRO A 907 4.28 46.46 -17.34
N GLU A 908 3.09 46.92 -16.95
CA GLU A 908 2.93 48.21 -16.28
C GLU A 908 3.58 48.11 -14.91
N GLY A 909 4.72 48.79 -14.73
CA GLY A 909 5.24 49.03 -13.41
C GLY A 909 6.72 48.85 -13.21
N ALA A 910 7.54 49.64 -13.93
CA ALA A 910 8.88 49.99 -13.45
C ALA A 910 9.26 51.42 -13.86
N ASN A 911 8.56 52.36 -13.26
CA ASN A 911 9.03 53.77 -13.21
C ASN A 911 9.85 53.92 -11.91
N GLY A 912 11.14 53.83 -12.02
CA GLY A 912 12.11 53.98 -10.94
C GLY A 912 13.32 54.73 -11.46
N THR A 913 13.23 56.07 -11.45
CA THR A 913 14.28 57.09 -11.40
C THR A 913 15.66 56.69 -11.93
N ALA A 914 15.96 57.19 -13.11
CA ALA A 914 17.33 57.34 -13.62
C ALA A 914 18.07 58.40 -12.77
N THR A 915 19.16 58.01 -12.10
CA THR A 915 20.23 58.92 -11.73
C THR A 915 21.40 58.69 -12.68
N SER A 916 21.64 59.73 -13.47
CA SER A 916 22.82 59.89 -14.31
C SER A 916 24.11 59.77 -13.48
N ARG A 917 25.04 58.95 -13.92
CA ARG A 917 26.48 59.19 -13.67
C ARG A 917 27.26 58.91 -14.97
N ASP A 918 27.89 59.98 -15.42
CA ASP A 918 28.87 60.00 -16.48
C ASP A 918 30.09 59.15 -16.15
N GLY A 919 30.69 58.52 -17.16
CA GLY A 919 31.99 57.90 -17.03
C GLY A 919 32.34 56.86 -18.13
N ASN A 920 32.75 57.38 -19.26
CA ASN A 920 33.73 56.93 -20.27
C ASN A 920 34.26 55.50 -20.12
N GLY A 921 34.14 54.68 -21.17
CA GLY A 921 35.05 53.57 -21.42
C GLY A 921 34.47 52.38 -22.18
N ALA A 922 34.82 52.24 -23.45
CA ALA A 922 34.92 51.03 -24.32
C ALA A 922 33.62 50.22 -24.46
N ALA A 923 33.20 50.08 -25.72
CA ALA A 923 32.17 49.16 -26.19
C ALA A 923 32.44 47.71 -25.74
N PRO A 924 31.49 46.99 -25.16
CA PRO A 924 31.59 45.57 -24.97
C PRO A 924 31.25 44.85 -26.29
N ALA A 925 32.07 43.86 -26.62
CA ALA A 925 31.89 42.89 -27.70
C ALA A 925 30.55 42.14 -27.52
N ASP A 926 29.93 41.79 -28.63
CA ASP A 926 28.77 40.92 -28.82
C ASP A 926 28.38 40.08 -27.60
N GLU A 927 27.30 40.43 -26.91
CA GLU A 927 26.65 39.55 -25.98
C GLU A 927 26.00 38.40 -26.77
N ASP A 928 26.49 37.16 -26.52
CA ASP A 928 25.96 35.94 -27.08
C ASP A 928 24.53 35.74 -26.65
N PRO A 929 23.51 35.71 -27.52
CA PRO A 929 22.09 35.68 -27.13
C PRO A 929 21.72 34.37 -26.41
N PHE A 930 22.58 33.36 -26.38
CA PHE A 930 22.37 32.05 -25.73
C PHE A 930 23.21 31.88 -24.44
N GLY A 931 24.06 32.87 -24.09
CA GLY A 931 24.93 32.79 -22.92
C GLY A 931 25.97 31.65 -23.01
N LEU A 932 26.44 31.33 -24.24
CA LEU A 932 27.46 30.33 -24.42
C LEU A 932 28.83 30.84 -23.96
N THR A 933 29.50 30.08 -23.15
CA THR A 933 30.90 30.39 -22.77
C THR A 933 31.82 30.27 -23.99
N PRO A 934 32.99 30.92 -23.98
CA PRO A 934 33.96 30.80 -25.08
C PRO A 934 34.32 29.33 -25.40
N ARG A 935 34.32 28.47 -24.39
CA ARG A 935 34.60 27.04 -24.53
C ARG A 935 33.43 26.27 -25.14
N GLU A 936 32.23 26.60 -24.79
CA GLU A 936 31.02 26.02 -25.38
C GLU A 936 30.88 26.47 -26.86
N ARG A 937 31.27 27.70 -27.23
CA ARG A 937 31.30 28.14 -28.64
C ARG A 937 32.29 27.30 -29.47
N GLN A 938 33.47 27.01 -28.91
CA GLN A 938 34.46 26.15 -29.61
C GLN A 938 33.92 24.72 -29.82
N VAL A 939 33.21 24.18 -28.82
CA VAL A 939 32.57 22.87 -28.93
C VAL A 939 31.41 22.92 -29.94
N LEU A 940 30.62 24.01 -29.95
CA LEU A 940 29.53 24.19 -30.91
C LEU A 940 30.03 24.32 -32.35
N ALA A 941 31.12 25.01 -32.56
CA ALA A 941 31.75 25.10 -33.89
C ALA A 941 32.17 23.72 -34.41
N ALA A 942 32.87 22.94 -33.60
CA ALA A 942 33.28 21.59 -33.99
C ALA A 942 32.05 20.66 -34.18
N LEU A 943 30.99 20.86 -33.42
CA LEU A 943 29.74 20.12 -33.57
C LEU A 943 28.99 20.49 -34.85
N ALA A 944 29.02 21.76 -35.26
CA ALA A 944 28.46 22.24 -36.53
C ALA A 944 29.20 21.66 -37.74
N GLU A 945 30.49 21.38 -37.63
CA GLU A 945 31.28 20.64 -38.63
C GLU A 945 31.02 19.12 -38.64
N GLY A 946 30.15 18.61 -37.78
CA GLY A 946 29.77 17.20 -37.71
C GLY A 946 30.68 16.31 -36.84
N ALA A 947 31.64 16.91 -36.10
CA ALA A 947 32.61 16.14 -35.31
C ALA A 947 31.96 15.37 -34.16
N THR A 948 32.29 14.10 -33.97
CA THR A 948 31.85 13.27 -32.84
C THR A 948 32.43 13.77 -31.50
N ASN A 949 31.87 13.38 -30.36
CA ASN A 949 32.39 13.78 -29.04
C ASN A 949 33.86 13.38 -28.84
N ARG A 950 34.30 12.28 -29.48
CA ARG A 950 35.68 11.82 -29.45
C ARG A 950 36.60 12.75 -30.29
N GLU A 951 36.13 13.20 -31.46
CA GLU A 951 36.84 14.13 -32.30
C GLU A 951 36.90 15.52 -31.71
N ILE A 952 35.78 16.02 -31.12
CA ILE A 952 35.72 17.26 -30.35
C ILE A 952 36.71 17.21 -29.17
N ALA A 953 36.75 16.08 -28.45
CA ALA A 953 37.70 15.88 -27.36
C ALA A 953 39.15 15.94 -27.81
N ALA A 954 39.47 15.33 -28.97
CA ALA A 954 40.79 15.36 -29.56
C ALA A 954 41.19 16.75 -30.07
N GLN A 955 40.29 17.44 -30.78
CA GLN A 955 40.52 18.79 -31.33
C GLN A 955 40.71 19.85 -30.22
N LEU A 956 39.97 19.71 -29.15
CA LEU A 956 39.93 20.71 -28.05
C LEU A 956 40.73 20.30 -26.81
N PHE A 957 41.54 19.23 -26.90
CA PHE A 957 42.40 18.73 -25.80
C PHE A 957 41.66 18.53 -24.47
N MET A 958 40.53 17.79 -24.50
CA MET A 958 39.73 17.47 -23.31
C MET A 958 39.37 15.98 -23.29
N ALA A 959 38.88 15.49 -22.17
CA ALA A 959 38.36 14.12 -22.08
C ALA A 959 37.03 13.99 -22.84
N GLU A 960 36.75 12.84 -23.47
CA GLU A 960 35.53 12.56 -24.24
C GLU A 960 34.26 12.76 -23.36
N LYS A 961 34.34 12.38 -22.06
CA LYS A 961 33.27 12.64 -21.06
C LYS A 961 33.04 14.14 -20.84
N THR A 962 34.08 14.95 -20.87
CA THR A 962 34.00 16.40 -20.76
C THR A 962 33.37 17.03 -22.01
N ALA A 963 33.72 16.55 -23.20
CA ALA A 963 33.08 16.97 -24.44
C ALA A 963 31.57 16.66 -24.42
N SER A 964 31.19 15.46 -23.96
CA SER A 964 29.79 15.06 -23.79
C SER A 964 29.01 16.00 -22.85
N VAL A 965 29.60 16.41 -21.73
CA VAL A 965 29.00 17.36 -20.81
C VAL A 965 28.84 18.75 -21.46
N HIS A 966 29.82 19.23 -22.21
CA HIS A 966 29.70 20.50 -22.97
C HIS A 966 28.60 20.41 -24.01
N VAL A 967 28.53 19.33 -24.79
CA VAL A 967 27.47 19.14 -25.78
C VAL A 967 26.09 19.15 -25.10
N SER A 968 25.90 18.43 -24.02
CA SER A 968 24.63 18.45 -23.28
C SER A 968 24.23 19.85 -22.78
N ARG A 969 25.21 20.64 -22.28
CA ARG A 969 24.97 22.02 -21.85
C ARG A 969 24.65 22.96 -23.01
N ILE A 970 25.30 22.76 -24.15
CA ILE A 970 25.02 23.52 -25.37
C ILE A 970 23.60 23.23 -25.85
N LEU A 971 23.19 21.96 -25.90
CA LEU A 971 21.85 21.58 -26.30
C LEU A 971 20.80 22.25 -25.38
N ALA A 972 21.02 22.24 -24.06
CA ALA A 972 20.16 22.90 -23.11
C ALA A 972 20.11 24.44 -23.28
N LYS A 973 21.27 25.10 -23.53
CA LYS A 973 21.35 26.54 -23.73
C LYS A 973 20.77 26.99 -25.06
N LEU A 974 20.90 26.19 -26.11
CA LEU A 974 20.29 26.46 -27.42
C LEU A 974 18.80 26.08 -27.45
N GLY A 975 18.30 25.36 -26.43
CA GLY A 975 16.93 24.87 -26.37
C GLY A 975 16.60 23.81 -27.40
N VAL A 976 17.63 22.99 -27.83
CA VAL A 976 17.51 21.95 -28.86
C VAL A 976 17.72 20.57 -28.25
N ARG A 977 17.11 19.54 -28.86
CA ARG A 977 17.11 18.18 -28.34
C ARG A 977 18.17 17.27 -28.94
N SER A 978 18.72 17.67 -30.13
CA SER A 978 19.70 16.85 -30.84
C SER A 978 20.92 17.65 -31.24
N ARG A 979 22.07 16.96 -31.43
CA ARG A 979 23.31 17.56 -31.96
C ARG A 979 23.14 18.10 -33.38
N THR A 980 22.25 17.47 -34.16
CA THR A 980 21.94 17.91 -35.53
C THR A 980 21.17 19.24 -35.51
N GLU A 981 20.23 19.40 -34.60
CA GLU A 981 19.54 20.68 -34.37
C GLU A 981 20.50 21.77 -33.89
N ALA A 982 21.40 21.43 -32.98
CA ALA A 982 22.42 22.39 -32.52
C ALA A 982 23.34 22.84 -33.66
N ALA A 983 23.74 21.93 -34.55
CA ALA A 983 24.49 22.25 -35.75
C ALA A 983 23.69 23.15 -36.70
N ALA A 984 22.41 22.85 -36.93
CA ALA A 984 21.52 23.65 -37.76
C ALA A 984 21.29 25.06 -37.17
N VAL A 985 21.15 25.18 -35.84
CA VAL A 985 21.08 26.49 -35.14
C VAL A 985 22.38 27.26 -35.27
N ALA A 986 23.53 26.59 -35.09
CA ALA A 986 24.83 27.19 -35.20
C ALA A 986 25.08 27.78 -36.62
N HIS A 987 24.77 27.04 -37.68
CA HIS A 987 24.85 27.50 -39.05
C HIS A 987 23.86 28.63 -39.36
N ARG A 988 22.62 28.54 -38.95
CA ARG A 988 21.57 29.52 -39.20
C ARG A 988 21.84 30.85 -38.55
N LEU A 989 22.43 30.86 -37.37
CA LEU A 989 22.70 32.05 -36.58
C LEU A 989 24.15 32.55 -36.64
N ASN A 990 24.96 31.88 -37.48
CA ASN A 990 26.38 32.19 -37.70
C ASN A 990 27.19 32.22 -36.38
N LEU A 991 26.91 31.25 -35.51
CA LEU A 991 27.55 31.11 -34.20
C LEU A 991 28.77 30.16 -34.20
N ALA A 992 29.02 29.49 -35.33
CA ALA A 992 30.12 28.54 -35.56
C ALA A 992 31.22 29.14 -36.44
#